data_768d8b0a6d6c64acd2fc3a27289d3948
#
_entry.id   768d8b0a6d6c64acd2fc3a27289d3948
#
_cell.length_a   1.000
_cell.length_b   1.000
_cell.length_c   1.000
_cell.angle_alpha   90.00
_cell.angle_beta   90.00
_cell.angle_gamma   90.00
#
_symmetry.space_group_name_H-M   'P 1'
#
loop_
_entity.id
_entity.type
_entity.pdbx_description
1 polymer ?
#
loop_
_entity_poly.entity_id
_entity_poly.type
_entity_poly.pdbx_seq_one_letter_code
_entity_poly.pdbx_strand_id
1 'polypeptide(L)'
;MCELDLPLKFAQKLYNEFAIRHPNAFYLRTRQRGMQNWDGKIHYITKTGQFKIGLLPKVYDMCMAMGIKPKIVDMRQPLPKVSKVVTNIGKYKLRPEQEKAVKAVINNKIGNTPFHIGVLDYTVNAGKCTGKGTLIHTEDGLLPIEKIISETGKIRYKGKVLTKEGVLVKPNAGVYNEIKVVKITTSQGYTLICGYENHRLYTYYGDNLQWVYVKDLKKGDCLPISLEYTHSKNTIGKNLSYTLGALSGDGHIHQVSKNQINISISGQDIEVAEVVKATMDEICKTPVEIKPHKRFKGFHISKSDTNFAKLLQEEYPELIGTAHEKYIPDKILQASYDDLRNYIAGLFDTDGHNSSSHGRRSLSFTTVNLENARRVQQALLSLGIACCLKPKKTSCNGKESIAYRITIHSEFYDEFLEIIPMRIERKCIPSNSQRNNYSNKLPFSNFAKELYDKLSWKEKGKFRKTYGRVISTQVSHHNRLTLTAFNCLVEFLGSNNDKATELLNISSNCYWDKIDKIEILDKYPCYDMEIPKYHNYLSNGFISHNTLIMSSLYLSYKKQLKTLLITNDSDWLNQAREEFKQYLPGEDITFVQGKVLNWSNFTIGMVQSISRNMRFYQKELSQIDMVLIDEADQGGSKQYQNVITRLFNTRIRIGLSGTIYMSKLAKDKVKNMNLECFFGKVIAEFKLKDSIKKGYSTKTIVKMVPGKPWYGNWESDCISYKEIYDDSITENNTAWTMAYNRLRWNINQGRYPALVVCKHIAHCENLYKFFKKKLGDAYNIAYVHVNTPSKLRQQIMMDFREGKIDILVSTTIIARGKNFPKLRYLLNAASMDSQEKSIQFLGRLVRTDKSKKKVYLDDLHYPGPYLDRHGKHRKQYYQRQELKVILLDKLWKKHPNHSLIKS
;
A
#
# COMPACT_ATOMS: atom_id res chain seq x y z
N MET A 1 7.69 37.88 11.58
CA MET A 1 6.95 39.09 11.12
C MET A 1 7.84 39.84 10.18
N CYS A 2 7.29 40.45 9.15
CA CYS A 2 7.96 41.48 8.34
C CYS A 2 7.34 42.83 8.68
N GLU A 3 8.12 43.88 8.57
CA GLU A 3 7.67 45.23 8.77
C GLU A 3 8.11 46.09 7.58
N LEU A 4 7.24 46.99 7.16
CA LEU A 4 7.50 47.91 6.05
C LEU A 4 7.81 49.27 6.63
N ASP A 5 8.96 49.77 6.27
CA ASP A 5 9.30 51.21 6.45
C ASP A 5 8.82 51.97 5.21
N LEU A 6 7.55 52.39 5.25
CA LEU A 6 6.86 53.08 4.15
C LEU A 6 6.02 54.22 4.69
N PRO A 7 5.84 55.32 3.90
CA PRO A 7 4.87 56.36 4.27
C PRO A 7 3.47 55.75 4.51
N LEU A 8 2.78 56.27 5.53
CA LEU A 8 1.46 55.77 6.01
C LEU A 8 0.43 55.59 4.88
N LYS A 9 0.43 56.46 3.88
CA LYS A 9 -0.47 56.35 2.70
C LYS A 9 -0.29 55.04 1.94
N PHE A 10 0.94 54.53 1.80
CA PHE A 10 1.21 53.27 1.11
C PHE A 10 0.92 52.05 2.02
N ALA A 11 1.23 52.16 3.30
CA ALA A 11 0.88 51.11 4.26
C ALA A 11 -0.64 50.94 4.35
N GLN A 12 -1.42 52.03 4.32
CA GLN A 12 -2.87 52.02 4.30
C GLN A 12 -3.44 51.37 3.03
N LYS A 13 -2.82 51.61 1.86
CA LYS A 13 -3.20 50.95 0.61
C LYS A 13 -2.98 49.43 0.68
N LEU A 14 -1.83 48.97 1.17
CA LEU A 14 -1.54 47.57 1.37
C LEU A 14 -2.48 46.94 2.42
N TYR A 15 -2.77 47.64 3.53
CA TYR A 15 -3.75 47.20 4.53
C TYR A 15 -5.12 46.87 3.91
N ASN A 16 -5.61 47.70 2.99
CA ASN A 16 -6.90 47.51 2.31
C ASN A 16 -6.87 46.38 1.27
N GLU A 17 -5.80 46.30 0.48
CA GLU A 17 -5.64 45.29 -0.60
C GLU A 17 -5.45 43.87 -0.05
N PHE A 18 -4.79 43.73 1.10
CA PHE A 18 -4.59 42.45 1.77
C PHE A 18 -5.70 42.16 2.80
N ALA A 19 -6.91 42.71 2.59
CA ALA A 19 -8.09 42.47 3.40
C ALA A 19 -9.06 41.54 2.70
N ILE A 20 -9.51 40.46 3.39
CA ILE A 20 -10.47 39.48 2.86
C ILE A 20 -11.72 39.51 3.73
N ARG A 21 -12.90 39.65 3.10
CA ARG A 21 -14.17 39.56 3.81
C ARG A 21 -14.33 38.19 4.46
N HIS A 22 -14.61 38.20 5.78
CA HIS A 22 -14.85 36.96 6.50
C HIS A 22 -16.13 36.28 6.00
N PRO A 23 -16.14 34.95 5.74
CA PRO A 23 -17.32 34.23 5.21
C PRO A 23 -18.57 34.41 6.07
N ASN A 24 -18.41 34.50 7.39
CA ASN A 24 -19.48 34.63 8.38
C ASN A 24 -19.55 36.07 8.95
N ALA A 25 -19.09 37.09 8.23
CA ALA A 25 -19.00 38.46 8.73
C ALA A 25 -20.35 39.00 9.23
N PHE A 26 -21.43 38.75 8.48
CA PHE A 26 -22.79 39.15 8.86
C PHE A 26 -23.19 38.53 10.21
N TYR A 27 -23.07 37.20 10.32
CA TYR A 27 -23.43 36.45 11.52
C TYR A 27 -22.61 36.88 12.77
N LEU A 28 -21.30 37.12 12.62
CA LEU A 28 -20.42 37.55 13.72
C LEU A 28 -20.76 38.97 14.17
N ARG A 29 -21.06 39.86 13.24
CA ARG A 29 -21.46 41.25 13.58
C ARG A 29 -22.81 41.32 14.30
N THR A 30 -23.77 40.44 13.95
CA THR A 30 -25.13 40.46 14.51
C THR A 30 -25.24 39.72 15.84
N ARG A 31 -24.45 38.69 16.07
CA ARG A 31 -24.60 37.76 17.23
C ARG A 31 -23.50 37.80 18.26
N GLN A 32 -22.33 38.39 17.95
CA GLN A 32 -21.19 38.37 18.88
C GLN A 32 -20.95 39.74 19.49
N ARG A 33 -21.08 39.85 20.84
CA ARG A 33 -20.79 41.07 21.56
C ARG A 33 -19.34 41.59 21.27
N GLY A 34 -19.19 42.88 20.97
CA GLY A 34 -17.91 43.50 20.64
C GLY A 34 -17.49 43.43 19.18
N MET A 35 -18.25 42.75 18.29
CA MET A 35 -17.97 42.72 16.83
C MET A 35 -18.90 43.60 15.98
N GLN A 36 -19.74 44.38 16.60
CA GLN A 36 -20.72 45.25 15.92
C GLN A 36 -20.06 46.32 15.00
N ASN A 37 -18.95 46.88 15.46
CA ASN A 37 -18.18 47.90 14.72
C ASN A 37 -17.04 47.33 13.85
N TRP A 38 -16.93 45.99 13.76
CA TRP A 38 -15.95 45.34 12.91
C TRP A 38 -16.33 45.52 11.44
N ASP A 39 -15.36 45.85 10.57
CA ASP A 39 -15.58 46.04 9.13
C ASP A 39 -15.95 44.72 8.36
N GLY A 40 -15.96 43.57 9.04
CA GLY A 40 -16.25 42.24 8.46
C GLY A 40 -15.10 41.65 7.65
N LYS A 41 -13.90 42.23 7.73
CA LYS A 41 -12.73 41.77 6.99
C LYS A 41 -11.63 41.25 7.93
N ILE A 42 -10.85 40.33 7.41
CA ILE A 42 -9.60 39.89 8.00
C ILE A 42 -8.48 40.61 7.29
N HIS A 43 -7.72 41.41 8.02
CA HIS A 43 -6.57 42.14 7.51
C HIS A 43 -5.29 41.36 7.75
N TYR A 44 -4.55 41.07 6.69
CA TYR A 44 -3.30 40.30 6.74
C TYR A 44 -2.05 41.17 6.83
N ILE A 45 -2.21 42.45 6.62
CA ILE A 45 -1.22 43.51 6.90
C ILE A 45 -1.83 44.44 7.93
N THR A 46 -1.06 44.88 8.94
CA THR A 46 -1.50 45.87 9.92
C THR A 46 -1.47 47.28 9.33
N LYS A 47 -2.14 48.25 9.96
CA LYS A 47 -2.08 49.66 9.57
C LYS A 47 -0.67 50.24 9.63
N THR A 48 0.21 49.62 10.47
CA THR A 48 1.63 49.98 10.63
C THR A 48 2.53 49.22 9.64
N GLY A 49 1.98 48.40 8.69
CA GLY A 49 2.77 47.72 7.69
C GLY A 49 3.37 46.37 8.13
N GLN A 50 2.96 45.82 9.27
CA GLN A 50 3.45 44.53 9.72
C GLN A 50 2.65 43.37 9.08
N PHE A 51 3.33 42.30 8.66
CA PHE A 51 2.70 41.13 8.03
C PHE A 51 3.54 39.88 8.22
N LYS A 52 2.94 38.72 7.88
CA LYS A 52 3.61 37.42 7.96
C LYS A 52 4.48 37.16 6.73
N ILE A 53 5.65 36.58 6.95
CA ILE A 53 6.73 36.46 5.96
C ILE A 53 6.33 35.75 4.65
N GLY A 54 5.39 34.83 4.68
CA GLY A 54 4.93 34.13 3.44
C GLY A 54 4.29 35.10 2.43
N LEU A 55 3.78 36.25 2.86
CA LEU A 55 3.23 37.29 1.99
C LEU A 55 4.27 38.18 1.34
N LEU A 56 5.53 38.12 1.78
CA LEU A 56 6.60 39.01 1.30
C LEU A 56 6.71 39.05 -0.24
N PRO A 57 6.62 37.94 -1.00
CA PRO A 57 6.62 38.01 -2.48
C PRO A 57 5.52 38.91 -3.03
N LYS A 58 4.28 38.72 -2.55
CA LYS A 58 3.14 39.54 -3.03
C LYS A 58 3.24 41.00 -2.65
N VAL A 59 3.71 41.26 -1.43
CA VAL A 59 3.91 42.64 -0.95
C VAL A 59 5.01 43.34 -1.76
N TYR A 60 6.12 42.63 -2.04
CA TYR A 60 7.19 43.10 -2.90
C TYR A 60 6.68 43.45 -4.30
N ASP A 61 5.98 42.51 -4.96
CA ASP A 61 5.41 42.71 -6.31
C ASP A 61 4.45 43.89 -6.34
N MET A 62 3.68 44.08 -5.29
CA MET A 62 2.73 45.21 -5.18
C MET A 62 3.43 46.55 -4.95
N CYS A 63 4.50 46.59 -4.14
CA CYS A 63 5.35 47.75 -4.01
C CYS A 63 5.98 48.15 -5.36
N MET A 64 6.50 47.15 -6.10
CA MET A 64 7.04 47.37 -7.45
C MET A 64 5.99 47.93 -8.40
N ALA A 65 4.75 47.41 -8.37
CA ALA A 65 3.62 47.89 -9.18
C ALA A 65 3.20 49.31 -8.80
N MET A 66 3.50 49.78 -7.58
CA MET A 66 3.29 51.15 -7.10
C MET A 66 4.48 52.10 -7.39
N GLY A 67 5.49 51.62 -8.13
CA GLY A 67 6.72 52.39 -8.42
C GLY A 67 7.73 52.44 -7.27
N ILE A 68 7.52 51.66 -6.19
CA ILE A 68 8.41 51.63 -5.03
C ILE A 68 9.32 50.42 -5.18
N LYS A 69 10.63 50.61 -5.16
CA LYS A 69 11.63 49.52 -5.19
C LYS A 69 12.05 49.18 -3.76
N PRO A 70 11.43 48.19 -3.10
CA PRO A 70 11.72 47.89 -1.69
C PRO A 70 13.10 47.23 -1.55
N LYS A 71 13.83 47.61 -0.52
CA LYS A 71 15.06 46.95 -0.07
C LYS A 71 14.67 45.94 1.02
N ILE A 72 15.02 44.67 0.83
CA ILE A 72 14.76 43.62 1.83
C ILE A 72 15.98 43.53 2.75
N VAL A 73 15.76 43.75 4.06
CA VAL A 73 16.77 43.56 5.12
C VAL A 73 16.33 42.37 5.97
N ASP A 74 17.05 41.28 5.90
CA ASP A 74 16.74 40.07 6.70
C ASP A 74 17.60 40.09 7.98
N MET A 75 16.96 40.29 9.11
CA MET A 75 17.60 40.38 10.44
C MET A 75 17.92 39.01 11.04
N ARG A 76 17.51 37.89 10.40
CA ARG A 76 17.78 36.55 10.88
C ARG A 76 19.21 36.12 10.52
N GLN A 77 19.76 35.17 11.25
CA GLN A 77 21.09 34.60 10.97
C GLN A 77 21.21 34.14 9.51
N PRO A 78 22.31 34.47 8.82
CA PRO A 78 22.52 34.08 7.41
C PRO A 78 22.57 32.53 7.27
N LEU A 79 21.98 32.02 6.20
CA LEU A 79 22.09 30.59 5.89
C LEU A 79 23.49 30.25 5.35
N PRO A 80 24.01 29.04 5.63
CA PRO A 80 25.19 28.53 4.97
C PRO A 80 25.04 28.53 3.43
N LYS A 81 26.08 28.88 2.70
CA LYS A 81 26.04 28.79 1.23
C LYS A 81 25.97 27.36 0.78
N VAL A 82 24.99 27.02 -0.04
CA VAL A 82 24.90 25.73 -0.72
C VAL A 82 25.76 25.77 -1.97
N SER A 83 26.90 25.10 -1.96
CA SER A 83 27.81 25.02 -3.12
C SER A 83 27.30 24.04 -4.20
N LYS A 84 26.61 22.97 -3.78
CA LYS A 84 26.05 21.93 -4.67
C LYS A 84 24.84 21.29 -4.03
N VAL A 85 23.78 21.08 -4.83
CA VAL A 85 22.61 20.29 -4.40
C VAL A 85 23.04 18.84 -4.21
N VAL A 86 22.72 18.26 -3.07
CA VAL A 86 22.97 16.84 -2.80
C VAL A 86 21.89 16.02 -3.53
N THR A 87 22.23 15.53 -4.69
CA THR A 87 21.37 14.65 -5.51
C THR A 87 21.50 13.18 -5.15
N ASN A 88 22.62 12.81 -4.51
CA ASN A 88 22.89 11.47 -4.04
C ASN A 88 22.81 11.47 -2.50
N ILE A 89 21.86 10.72 -1.95
CA ILE A 89 21.63 10.57 -0.51
C ILE A 89 22.07 9.16 -0.13
N GLY A 90 23.30 9.00 0.33
CA GLY A 90 23.93 7.69 0.40
C GLY A 90 23.96 7.05 -0.98
N LYS A 91 23.30 5.93 -1.16
CA LYS A 91 23.18 5.23 -2.46
C LYS A 91 22.02 5.69 -3.34
N TYR A 92 21.17 6.59 -2.86
CA TYR A 92 19.98 7.03 -3.58
C TYR A 92 20.27 8.27 -4.40
N LYS A 93 19.85 8.28 -5.67
CA LYS A 93 19.90 9.44 -6.54
C LYS A 93 18.49 10.01 -6.71
N LEU A 94 18.37 11.31 -6.57
CA LEU A 94 17.11 12.00 -6.85
C LEU A 94 16.70 11.82 -8.32
N ARG A 95 15.41 11.63 -8.55
CA ARG A 95 14.84 11.72 -9.90
C ARG A 95 14.87 13.16 -10.41
N PRO A 96 14.82 13.39 -11.73
CA PRO A 96 14.85 14.75 -12.29
C PRO A 96 13.81 15.70 -11.69
N GLU A 97 12.57 15.24 -11.46
CA GLU A 97 11.53 16.03 -10.82
C GLU A 97 11.81 16.30 -9.34
N GLN A 98 12.39 15.34 -8.60
CA GLN A 98 12.77 15.53 -7.20
C GLN A 98 13.96 16.49 -7.08
N GLU A 99 14.94 16.37 -7.95
CA GLU A 99 16.06 17.31 -8.04
C GLU A 99 15.57 18.74 -8.38
N LYS A 100 14.61 18.86 -9.32
CA LYS A 100 13.96 20.12 -9.65
C LYS A 100 13.29 20.75 -8.43
N ALA A 101 12.62 19.94 -7.59
CA ALA A 101 12.00 20.42 -6.35
C ALA A 101 13.03 20.98 -5.38
N VAL A 102 14.14 20.25 -5.14
CA VAL A 102 15.21 20.69 -4.24
C VAL A 102 15.88 21.97 -4.77
N LYS A 103 16.20 22.04 -6.07
CA LYS A 103 16.75 23.24 -6.71
C LYS A 103 15.79 24.43 -6.62
N ALA A 104 14.48 24.21 -6.75
CA ALA A 104 13.50 25.27 -6.63
C ALA A 104 13.47 25.89 -5.22
N VAL A 105 13.71 25.10 -4.17
CA VAL A 105 13.84 25.63 -2.79
C VAL A 105 15.12 26.43 -2.63
N ILE A 106 16.26 25.87 -3.04
CA ILE A 106 17.59 26.48 -2.81
C ILE A 106 17.76 27.75 -3.62
N ASN A 107 17.24 27.81 -4.85
CA ASN A 107 17.38 28.94 -5.75
C ASN A 107 16.25 29.98 -5.68
N ASN A 108 15.26 29.77 -4.78
CA ASN A 108 14.13 30.70 -4.65
C ASN A 108 14.59 32.04 -4.11
N LYS A 109 14.13 33.15 -4.73
CA LYS A 109 14.49 34.50 -4.38
C LYS A 109 13.37 35.51 -4.66
N ILE A 110 13.44 36.67 -3.99
CA ILE A 110 12.62 37.85 -4.28
C ILE A 110 13.57 38.99 -4.67
N GLY A 111 13.45 39.49 -5.90
CA GLY A 111 14.50 40.35 -6.45
C GLY A 111 15.86 39.65 -6.41
N ASN A 112 16.84 40.22 -5.76
CA ASN A 112 18.16 39.65 -5.55
C ASN A 112 18.35 38.92 -4.20
N THR A 113 17.33 38.96 -3.32
CA THR A 113 17.41 38.40 -1.95
C THR A 113 16.96 36.95 -1.92
N PRO A 114 17.77 36.00 -1.40
CA PRO A 114 17.37 34.63 -1.22
C PRO A 114 16.12 34.49 -0.33
N PHE A 115 15.14 33.69 -0.79
CA PHE A 115 13.88 33.54 -0.08
C PHE A 115 13.43 32.06 -0.15
N HIS A 116 13.76 31.26 0.86
CA HIS A 116 13.57 29.83 0.89
C HIS A 116 12.25 29.41 1.56
N ILE A 117 11.16 30.10 1.21
CA ILE A 117 9.83 29.81 1.72
C ILE A 117 8.93 29.46 0.53
N GLY A 118 8.26 28.32 0.58
CA GLY A 118 7.40 27.90 -0.51
C GLY A 118 6.77 26.54 -0.31
N VAL A 119 5.97 26.12 -1.29
CA VAL A 119 5.28 24.85 -1.32
C VAL A 119 5.79 24.01 -2.48
N LEU A 120 5.97 22.72 -2.20
CA LEU A 120 6.20 21.68 -3.18
C LEU A 120 4.91 20.88 -3.36
N ASP A 121 4.30 20.97 -4.55
CA ASP A 121 3.08 20.26 -4.92
C ASP A 121 3.47 18.98 -5.70
N TYR A 122 3.87 17.93 -4.97
CA TYR A 122 4.48 16.72 -5.53
C TYR A 122 3.88 15.42 -4.96
N THR A 123 3.81 14.39 -5.82
CA THR A 123 3.56 12.98 -5.45
C THR A 123 4.87 12.19 -5.30
N VAL A 124 4.99 11.26 -4.33
CA VAL A 124 6.25 10.67 -3.78
C VAL A 124 6.56 9.26 -4.27
N ASN A 125 7.84 8.80 -4.40
CA ASN A 125 8.32 7.39 -4.53
C ASN A 125 9.82 7.16 -4.79
N ALA A 126 10.55 6.10 -4.17
CA ALA A 126 11.80 5.38 -4.61
C ALA A 126 12.50 4.34 -3.70
N GLY A 127 13.09 3.30 -4.15
CA GLY A 127 14.23 2.34 -4.20
C GLY A 127 14.68 1.36 -3.09
N LYS A 128 15.09 0.05 -3.44
CA LYS A 128 15.65 -1.03 -2.55
C LYS A 128 16.41 -2.12 -3.28
N CYS A 129 17.42 -2.79 -2.61
CA CYS A 129 18.26 -3.82 -3.22
C CYS A 129 17.99 -5.22 -2.68
N THR A 130 17.74 -6.19 -3.58
CA THR A 130 17.51 -7.60 -3.30
C THR A 130 18.50 -8.46 -4.09
N GLY A 131 19.04 -9.53 -3.51
CA GLY A 131 20.09 -10.37 -4.11
C GLY A 131 19.61 -11.20 -5.30
N LYS A 132 20.52 -11.54 -6.21
CA LYS A 132 20.31 -12.48 -7.32
C LYS A 132 19.72 -13.80 -6.81
N GLY A 133 18.83 -14.41 -7.58
CA GLY A 133 18.12 -15.64 -7.23
C GLY A 133 16.91 -15.44 -6.31
N THR A 134 16.61 -14.20 -5.87
CA THR A 134 15.41 -13.94 -5.08
C THR A 134 14.18 -14.01 -5.97
N LEU A 135 13.19 -14.82 -5.57
CA LEU A 135 11.91 -14.91 -6.27
C LEU A 135 11.01 -13.75 -5.89
N ILE A 136 10.54 -13.03 -6.88
CA ILE A 136 9.63 -11.90 -6.76
C ILE A 136 8.23 -12.35 -7.16
N HIS A 137 7.25 -12.02 -6.32
CA HIS A 137 5.85 -12.28 -6.63
C HIS A 137 5.37 -11.35 -7.72
N THR A 138 5.00 -11.91 -8.88
CA THR A 138 4.54 -11.16 -10.05
C THR A 138 3.17 -11.65 -10.51
N GLU A 139 2.56 -10.93 -11.44
CA GLU A 139 1.28 -11.34 -12.02
C GLU A 139 1.37 -12.61 -12.89
N ASP A 140 2.59 -12.97 -13.28
CA ASP A 140 2.87 -14.21 -14.02
C ASP A 140 3.49 -15.27 -13.09
N GLY A 141 3.22 -15.19 -11.76
CA GLY A 141 3.73 -16.11 -10.75
C GLY A 141 5.08 -15.65 -10.17
N LEU A 142 5.92 -16.60 -9.78
CA LEU A 142 7.21 -16.35 -9.14
C LEU A 142 8.32 -16.21 -10.18
N LEU A 143 8.99 -15.05 -10.23
CA LEU A 143 10.12 -14.81 -11.14
C LEU A 143 11.39 -14.47 -10.37
N PRO A 144 12.56 -15.03 -10.73
CA PRO A 144 13.86 -14.55 -10.24
C PRO A 144 14.08 -13.06 -10.59
N ILE A 145 14.60 -12.27 -9.64
CA ILE A 145 14.75 -10.82 -9.82
C ILE A 145 15.64 -10.44 -11.00
N GLU A 146 16.63 -11.26 -11.33
CA GLU A 146 17.51 -11.09 -12.50
C GLU A 146 16.80 -11.28 -13.85
N LYS A 147 15.64 -11.92 -13.88
CA LYS A 147 14.77 -11.99 -15.07
C LYS A 147 13.90 -10.74 -15.20
N ILE A 148 13.64 -10.06 -14.09
CA ILE A 148 12.90 -8.80 -14.05
C ILE A 148 13.81 -7.63 -14.43
N ILE A 149 15.03 -7.59 -13.89
CA ILE A 149 16.00 -6.49 -14.08
C ILE A 149 17.31 -7.05 -14.63
N SER A 150 17.83 -6.44 -15.70
CA SER A 150 19.14 -6.81 -16.24
C SER A 150 20.30 -6.30 -15.37
N GLU A 151 21.49 -6.83 -15.57
CA GLU A 151 22.73 -6.36 -14.95
C GLU A 151 23.11 -4.92 -15.34
N THR A 152 22.47 -4.36 -16.36
CA THR A 152 22.54 -2.93 -16.68
C THR A 152 21.51 -2.06 -15.97
N GLY A 153 20.69 -2.64 -15.08
CA GLY A 153 19.61 -1.96 -14.38
C GLY A 153 18.34 -1.72 -15.22
N LYS A 154 18.30 -2.24 -16.46
CA LYS A 154 17.13 -2.11 -17.33
C LYS A 154 16.07 -3.14 -16.97
N ILE A 155 14.80 -2.70 -16.78
CA ILE A 155 13.68 -3.62 -16.60
C ILE A 155 13.40 -4.35 -17.91
N ARG A 156 13.49 -5.69 -17.87
CA ARG A 156 13.18 -6.60 -18.98
C ARG A 156 11.74 -7.10 -18.90
N TYR A 157 11.26 -7.33 -17.68
CA TYR A 157 9.92 -7.82 -17.42
C TYR A 157 8.87 -6.73 -17.68
N LYS A 158 7.89 -7.06 -18.50
CA LYS A 158 6.84 -6.11 -18.91
C LYS A 158 5.62 -6.11 -17.97
N GLY A 159 5.52 -7.11 -17.09
CA GLY A 159 4.42 -7.32 -16.18
C GLY A 159 4.53 -6.54 -14.86
N LYS A 160 3.80 -6.99 -13.83
CA LYS A 160 3.65 -6.33 -12.53
C LYS A 160 4.16 -7.21 -11.40
N VAL A 161 4.54 -6.58 -10.29
CA VAL A 161 4.98 -7.23 -9.06
C VAL A 161 3.98 -6.97 -7.93
N LEU A 162 3.89 -7.92 -6.99
CA LEU A 162 2.98 -7.86 -5.86
C LEU A 162 3.58 -7.03 -4.72
N THR A 163 2.77 -6.14 -4.15
CA THR A 163 3.13 -5.33 -2.98
C THR A 163 2.56 -5.92 -1.69
N LYS A 164 3.06 -5.47 -0.53
CA LYS A 164 2.53 -5.82 0.81
C LYS A 164 1.02 -5.61 0.93
N GLU A 165 0.47 -4.65 0.20
CA GLU A 165 -0.97 -4.36 0.20
C GLU A 165 -1.75 -5.29 -0.73
N GLY A 166 -1.15 -6.39 -1.22
CA GLY A 166 -1.76 -7.33 -2.15
C GLY A 166 -2.10 -6.74 -3.53
N VAL A 167 -1.37 -5.70 -3.96
CA VAL A 167 -1.62 -4.97 -5.21
C VAL A 167 -0.51 -5.23 -6.21
N LEU A 168 -0.89 -5.58 -7.44
CA LEU A 168 0.03 -5.74 -8.55
C LEU A 168 0.38 -4.39 -9.18
N VAL A 169 1.67 -4.04 -9.19
CA VAL A 169 2.19 -2.76 -9.68
C VAL A 169 3.34 -2.97 -10.65
N LYS A 170 3.32 -2.28 -11.79
CA LYS A 170 4.42 -2.32 -12.74
C LYS A 170 5.62 -1.52 -12.22
N PRO A 171 6.82 -2.11 -12.13
CA PRO A 171 8.02 -1.38 -11.76
C PRO A 171 8.37 -0.32 -12.83
N ASN A 172 8.82 0.85 -12.38
CA ASN A 172 9.18 1.98 -13.29
C ASN A 172 10.64 1.98 -13.69
N ALA A 173 11.51 1.65 -12.73
CA ALA A 173 12.95 1.67 -12.92
C ALA A 173 13.58 0.49 -12.20
N GLY A 174 14.68 0.00 -12.77
CA GLY A 174 15.51 -1.03 -12.16
C GLY A 174 16.91 -0.50 -11.89
N VAL A 175 17.60 -1.08 -10.92
CA VAL A 175 18.99 -0.81 -10.59
C VAL A 175 19.70 -2.14 -10.37
N TYR A 176 20.94 -2.24 -10.84
CA TYR A 176 21.85 -3.34 -10.56
C TYR A 176 23.10 -2.80 -9.88
N ASN A 177 23.52 -3.45 -8.81
CA ASN A 177 24.78 -3.15 -8.13
C ASN A 177 25.37 -4.40 -7.49
N GLU A 178 26.68 -4.47 -7.41
CA GLU A 178 27.37 -5.42 -6.54
C GLU A 178 27.67 -4.74 -5.21
N ILE A 179 27.04 -5.21 -4.13
CA ILE A 179 27.12 -4.60 -2.82
C ILE A 179 27.34 -5.63 -1.72
N LYS A 180 27.72 -5.14 -0.55
CA LYS A 180 27.71 -5.93 0.68
C LYS A 180 26.27 -6.28 1.04
N VAL A 181 25.99 -7.57 1.25
CA VAL A 181 24.66 -8.10 1.53
C VAL A 181 24.64 -8.89 2.82
N VAL A 182 23.45 -9.14 3.30
CA VAL A 182 23.17 -10.12 4.34
C VAL A 182 22.25 -11.19 3.79
N LYS A 183 22.56 -12.43 4.14
CA LYS A 183 21.68 -13.58 3.94
C LYS A 183 21.04 -13.90 5.28
N ILE A 184 19.75 -13.73 5.37
CA ILE A 184 18.93 -14.13 6.51
C ILE A 184 18.37 -15.52 6.22
N THR A 185 18.46 -16.40 7.21
CA THR A 185 17.80 -17.72 7.20
C THR A 185 16.94 -17.83 8.44
N THR A 186 15.67 -18.15 8.25
CA THR A 186 14.72 -18.33 9.36
C THR A 186 14.75 -19.77 9.88
N SER A 187 14.13 -20.01 11.03
CA SER A 187 14.10 -21.32 11.67
C SER A 187 13.39 -22.40 10.85
N GLN A 188 12.47 -21.98 9.96
CA GLN A 188 11.80 -22.85 9.02
C GLN A 188 12.48 -22.92 7.64
N GLY A 189 13.64 -22.27 7.49
CA GLY A 189 14.47 -22.37 6.30
C GLY A 189 14.17 -21.36 5.20
N TYR A 190 13.24 -20.40 5.41
CA TYR A 190 13.05 -19.29 4.47
C TYR A 190 14.30 -18.43 4.40
N THR A 191 14.71 -18.04 3.21
CA THR A 191 15.95 -17.27 3.02
C THR A 191 15.69 -16.00 2.22
N LEU A 192 16.38 -14.92 2.61
CA LEU A 192 16.44 -13.68 1.85
C LEU A 192 17.88 -13.19 1.77
N ILE A 193 18.36 -12.81 0.59
CA ILE A 193 19.61 -12.09 0.39
C ILE A 193 19.25 -10.65 0.03
N CYS A 194 19.75 -9.69 0.80
CA CYS A 194 19.43 -8.28 0.60
C CYS A 194 20.56 -7.37 1.08
N GLY A 195 20.54 -6.09 0.67
CA GLY A 195 21.57 -5.12 1.00
C GLY A 195 21.74 -4.93 2.51
N TYR A 196 22.96 -5.11 3.03
CA TYR A 196 23.28 -5.06 4.46
C TYR A 196 22.95 -3.72 5.11
N GLU A 197 23.39 -2.60 4.50
CA GLU A 197 23.34 -1.29 5.15
C GLU A 197 21.94 -0.68 5.23
N ASN A 198 21.12 -0.91 4.21
CA ASN A 198 19.95 -0.08 3.99
C ASN A 198 18.66 -0.84 3.67
N HIS A 199 18.69 -2.17 3.60
CA HIS A 199 17.48 -2.94 3.39
C HIS A 199 16.69 -3.04 4.68
N ARG A 200 15.37 -2.92 4.60
CA ARG A 200 14.47 -3.02 5.75
C ARG A 200 13.40 -4.06 5.52
N LEU A 201 13.09 -4.74 6.61
CA LEU A 201 11.99 -5.69 6.66
C LEU A 201 10.91 -5.18 7.62
N TYR A 202 9.66 -5.40 7.28
CA TYR A 202 8.53 -5.09 8.13
C TYR A 202 8.36 -6.22 9.13
N THR A 203 8.33 -5.90 10.43
CA THR A 203 8.23 -6.91 11.49
C THR A 203 7.74 -6.33 12.81
N TYR A 204 7.43 -7.22 13.78
CA TYR A 204 7.15 -6.85 15.17
C TYR A 204 8.49 -6.74 15.93
N TYR A 205 8.84 -5.52 16.35
CA TYR A 205 10.10 -5.20 17.00
C TYR A 205 9.89 -4.09 18.02
N GLY A 206 10.45 -4.25 19.26
CA GLY A 206 10.26 -3.27 20.33
C GLY A 206 8.79 -2.96 20.60
N ASP A 207 7.96 -3.99 20.71
CA ASP A 207 6.53 -3.95 20.99
C ASP A 207 5.62 -3.28 19.96
N ASN A 208 6.12 -3.04 18.74
CA ASN A 208 5.30 -2.48 17.65
C ASN A 208 5.62 -3.13 16.29
N LEU A 209 4.63 -3.07 15.38
CA LEU A 209 4.86 -3.36 13.96
C LEU A 209 5.63 -2.19 13.33
N GLN A 210 6.82 -2.45 12.80
CA GLN A 210 7.66 -1.41 12.23
C GLN A 210 8.64 -1.95 11.18
N TRP A 211 9.25 -1.02 10.45
CA TRP A 211 10.31 -1.29 9.49
C TRP A 211 11.66 -1.32 10.20
N VAL A 212 12.32 -2.48 10.24
CA VAL A 212 13.59 -2.70 10.91
C VAL A 212 14.70 -2.90 9.88
N TYR A 213 15.85 -2.25 10.08
CA TYR A 213 17.02 -2.51 9.25
C TYR A 213 17.52 -3.93 9.43
N VAL A 214 17.89 -4.53 8.32
CA VAL A 214 18.40 -5.88 8.33
C VAL A 214 19.66 -6.00 9.19
N LYS A 215 20.49 -4.96 9.26
CA LYS A 215 21.69 -4.89 10.12
C LYS A 215 21.38 -4.83 11.62
N ASP A 216 20.16 -4.38 11.99
CA ASP A 216 19.71 -4.25 13.39
C ASP A 216 18.98 -5.50 13.88
N LEU A 217 18.62 -6.40 12.96
CA LEU A 217 17.97 -7.67 13.25
C LEU A 217 18.98 -8.65 13.86
N LYS A 218 18.50 -9.48 14.79
CA LYS A 218 19.29 -10.48 15.52
C LYS A 218 18.65 -11.85 15.40
N LYS A 219 19.44 -12.89 15.66
CA LYS A 219 18.93 -14.25 15.85
C LYS A 219 17.84 -14.24 16.93
N GLY A 220 16.70 -14.85 16.63
CA GLY A 220 15.54 -14.92 17.50
C GLY A 220 14.46 -13.87 17.21
N ASP A 221 14.76 -12.78 16.47
CA ASP A 221 13.76 -11.84 16.01
C ASP A 221 12.80 -12.54 15.04
N CYS A 222 11.50 -12.20 15.10
CA CYS A 222 10.47 -12.82 14.27
C CYS A 222 10.18 -11.99 13.03
N LEU A 223 10.07 -12.63 11.89
CA LEU A 223 9.70 -12.01 10.61
C LEU A 223 8.36 -12.55 10.11
N PRO A 224 7.44 -11.72 9.61
CA PRO A 224 6.24 -12.18 8.95
C PRO A 224 6.58 -12.59 7.51
N ILE A 225 6.28 -13.83 7.17
CA ILE A 225 6.39 -14.40 5.83
C ILE A 225 4.99 -14.36 5.23
N SER A 226 4.82 -13.60 4.16
CA SER A 226 3.50 -13.40 3.53
C SER A 226 2.98 -14.68 2.91
N LEU A 227 1.71 -14.99 3.18
CA LEU A 227 0.91 -16.03 2.53
C LEU A 227 0.04 -15.45 1.40
N GLU A 228 0.18 -14.13 1.09
CA GLU A 228 -0.48 -13.51 -0.06
C GLU A 228 0.31 -13.79 -1.34
N TYR A 229 -0.37 -14.25 -2.38
CA TYR A 229 0.24 -14.66 -3.65
C TYR A 229 -0.64 -14.35 -4.86
N THR A 230 -0.03 -14.46 -6.03
CA THR A 230 -0.71 -14.31 -7.32
C THR A 230 -0.21 -15.41 -8.26
N HIS A 231 -1.11 -15.94 -9.06
CA HIS A 231 -0.78 -16.94 -10.06
C HIS A 231 -1.03 -16.39 -11.47
N SER A 232 -0.27 -16.90 -12.41
CA SER A 232 -0.46 -16.61 -13.83
C SER A 232 -1.81 -17.13 -14.33
N LYS A 233 -2.25 -16.59 -15.45
CA LYS A 233 -3.36 -17.13 -16.22
C LYS A 233 -2.91 -18.10 -17.32
N ASN A 234 -1.60 -18.24 -17.50
CA ASN A 234 -1.04 -19.16 -18.49
C ASN A 234 -1.21 -20.60 -18.03
N THR A 235 -1.90 -21.39 -18.81
CA THR A 235 -2.13 -22.82 -18.55
C THR A 235 -1.16 -23.66 -19.34
N ILE A 236 -0.61 -24.68 -18.71
CA ILE A 236 0.25 -25.72 -19.28
C ILE A 236 -0.57 -26.98 -19.58
N GLY A 237 -1.59 -27.22 -18.76
CA GLY A 237 -2.40 -28.44 -18.74
C GLY A 237 -2.13 -29.28 -17.51
N LYS A 238 -3.19 -29.62 -16.79
CA LYS A 238 -3.13 -30.33 -15.50
C LYS A 238 -2.34 -31.63 -15.56
N ASN A 239 -2.60 -32.44 -16.57
CA ASN A 239 -1.94 -33.74 -16.75
C ASN A 239 -0.46 -33.61 -17.13
N LEU A 240 -0.13 -32.65 -18.01
CA LEU A 240 1.26 -32.37 -18.34
C LEU A 240 2.01 -31.85 -17.11
N SER A 241 1.44 -30.90 -16.37
CA SER A 241 2.04 -30.38 -15.15
C SER A 241 2.25 -31.48 -14.10
N TYR A 242 1.27 -32.35 -13.90
CA TYR A 242 1.39 -33.52 -13.01
C TYR A 242 2.53 -34.45 -13.47
N THR A 243 2.57 -34.80 -14.78
CA THR A 243 3.60 -35.64 -15.35
C THR A 243 5.00 -35.07 -15.21
N LEU A 244 5.17 -33.75 -15.43
CA LEU A 244 6.44 -33.08 -15.20
C LEU A 244 6.85 -33.12 -13.72
N GLY A 245 5.89 -33.00 -12.80
CA GLY A 245 6.11 -33.16 -11.37
C GLY A 245 6.56 -34.58 -11.00
N ALA A 246 5.88 -35.60 -11.53
CA ALA A 246 6.24 -37.01 -11.33
C ALA A 246 7.63 -37.34 -11.90
N LEU A 247 7.97 -36.80 -13.07
CA LEU A 247 9.29 -36.95 -13.69
C LEU A 247 10.38 -36.16 -12.93
N SER A 248 10.03 -35.12 -12.25
CA SER A 248 10.96 -34.37 -11.36
C SER A 248 11.36 -35.21 -10.14
N GLY A 249 10.42 -36.02 -9.59
CA GLY A 249 10.66 -36.97 -8.52
C GLY A 249 11.36 -38.23 -9.00
N ASP A 250 10.61 -39.26 -9.30
CA ASP A 250 11.10 -40.61 -9.66
C ASP A 250 11.52 -40.76 -11.14
N GLY A 251 11.43 -39.69 -11.93
CA GLY A 251 11.79 -39.78 -13.36
C GLY A 251 13.30 -39.74 -13.59
N HIS A 252 13.80 -40.54 -14.50
CA HIS A 252 15.15 -40.46 -15.05
C HIS A 252 15.09 -39.88 -16.47
N ILE A 253 15.65 -38.70 -16.69
CA ILE A 253 15.68 -37.99 -17.97
C ILE A 253 17.12 -37.87 -18.38
N HIS A 254 17.51 -38.66 -19.41
CA HIS A 254 18.89 -38.73 -19.90
C HIS A 254 18.97 -38.36 -21.39
N GLN A 255 19.83 -37.39 -21.69
CA GLN A 255 20.08 -37.00 -23.07
C GLN A 255 20.99 -38.01 -23.76
N VAL A 256 20.47 -38.72 -24.78
CA VAL A 256 21.20 -39.72 -25.56
C VAL A 256 21.95 -39.08 -26.72
N SER A 257 21.32 -38.12 -27.39
CA SER A 257 21.92 -37.33 -28.49
C SER A 257 21.32 -35.92 -28.48
N LYS A 258 21.83 -35.06 -29.39
CA LYS A 258 21.33 -33.67 -29.50
C LYS A 258 19.80 -33.56 -29.66
N ASN A 259 19.19 -34.53 -30.31
CA ASN A 259 17.76 -34.53 -30.65
C ASN A 259 16.97 -35.67 -30.00
N GLN A 260 17.55 -36.43 -29.06
CA GLN A 260 16.93 -37.60 -28.47
C GLN A 260 17.17 -37.68 -26.99
N ILE A 261 16.09 -37.75 -26.23
CA ILE A 261 16.09 -37.95 -24.78
C ILE A 261 15.42 -39.26 -24.47
N ASN A 262 16.04 -40.05 -23.60
CA ASN A 262 15.42 -41.22 -22.99
C ASN A 262 14.79 -40.81 -21.65
N ILE A 263 13.51 -41.05 -21.50
CA ILE A 263 12.73 -40.77 -20.33
C ILE A 263 12.29 -42.08 -19.72
N SER A 264 12.54 -42.29 -18.45
CA SER A 264 12.02 -43.43 -17.72
C SER A 264 11.50 -43.03 -16.34
N ILE A 265 10.43 -43.67 -15.89
CA ILE A 265 9.89 -43.53 -14.54
C ILE A 265 9.46 -44.92 -14.05
N SER A 266 9.68 -45.18 -12.79
CA SER A 266 9.31 -46.44 -12.13
C SER A 266 8.70 -46.13 -10.76
N GLY A 267 7.69 -46.85 -10.37
CA GLY A 267 7.00 -46.67 -9.12
C GLY A 267 6.14 -47.87 -8.71
N GLN A 268 5.53 -47.82 -7.54
CA GLN A 268 4.63 -48.88 -7.06
C GLN A 268 3.15 -48.60 -7.42
N ASP A 269 2.81 -47.33 -7.55
CA ASP A 269 1.42 -46.85 -7.63
C ASP A 269 1.03 -46.65 -9.09
N ILE A 270 0.10 -47.46 -9.54
CA ILE A 270 -0.34 -47.53 -10.97
C ILE A 270 -1.02 -46.20 -11.40
N GLU A 271 -1.66 -45.49 -10.48
CA GLU A 271 -2.34 -44.22 -10.73
C GLU A 271 -1.38 -43.17 -11.30
N VAL A 272 -0.11 -43.16 -10.88
CA VAL A 272 0.93 -42.30 -11.45
C VAL A 272 1.25 -42.74 -12.88
N ALA A 273 1.38 -44.07 -13.13
CA ALA A 273 1.71 -44.58 -14.43
C ALA A 273 0.64 -44.27 -15.50
N GLU A 274 -0.61 -44.36 -15.14
CA GLU A 274 -1.75 -44.08 -16.04
C GLU A 274 -1.73 -42.63 -16.54
N VAL A 275 -1.51 -41.68 -15.65
CA VAL A 275 -1.46 -40.26 -16.03
C VAL A 275 -0.21 -39.94 -16.86
N VAL A 276 0.94 -40.48 -16.45
CA VAL A 276 2.18 -40.30 -17.20
C VAL A 276 2.05 -40.88 -18.59
N LYS A 277 1.48 -42.09 -18.70
CA LYS A 277 1.21 -42.74 -20.00
C LYS A 277 0.28 -41.88 -20.86
N ALA A 278 -0.89 -41.50 -20.35
CA ALA A 278 -1.85 -40.71 -21.10
C ALA A 278 -1.22 -39.39 -21.63
N THR A 279 -0.48 -38.68 -20.79
CA THR A 279 0.23 -37.45 -21.19
C THR A 279 1.32 -37.73 -22.24
N MET A 280 2.08 -38.80 -22.07
CA MET A 280 3.12 -39.15 -23.04
C MET A 280 2.55 -39.61 -24.37
N ASP A 281 1.39 -40.31 -24.38
CA ASP A 281 0.71 -40.74 -25.61
C ASP A 281 0.21 -39.54 -26.43
N GLU A 282 -0.15 -38.44 -25.81
CA GLU A 282 -0.53 -37.20 -26.51
C GLU A 282 0.66 -36.50 -27.19
N ILE A 283 1.87 -36.65 -26.64
CA ILE A 283 3.06 -35.86 -27.07
C ILE A 283 3.98 -36.71 -27.97
N CYS A 284 4.16 -37.99 -27.64
CA CYS A 284 5.08 -38.91 -28.33
C CYS A 284 4.53 -39.36 -29.69
N LYS A 285 5.42 -39.59 -30.61
CA LYS A 285 5.06 -40.10 -31.96
C LYS A 285 4.40 -41.49 -31.97
N THR A 286 4.71 -42.30 -30.97
CA THR A 286 4.18 -43.66 -30.82
C THR A 286 3.74 -43.89 -29.38
N PRO A 287 2.69 -44.69 -29.14
CA PRO A 287 2.18 -44.97 -27.82
C PRO A 287 3.23 -45.48 -26.84
N VAL A 288 2.99 -45.24 -25.58
CA VAL A 288 3.86 -45.62 -24.46
C VAL A 288 3.24 -46.84 -23.73
N GLU A 289 4.06 -47.80 -23.37
CA GLU A 289 3.61 -48.99 -22.64
C GLU A 289 4.00 -48.93 -21.17
N ILE A 290 3.06 -49.31 -20.28
CA ILE A 290 3.32 -49.57 -18.88
C ILE A 290 3.77 -51.04 -18.77
N LYS A 291 5.02 -51.23 -18.34
CA LYS A 291 5.58 -52.60 -18.15
C LYS A 291 5.72 -52.89 -16.65
N PRO A 292 5.58 -54.16 -16.21
CA PRO A 292 5.89 -54.52 -14.84
C PRO A 292 7.39 -54.26 -14.54
N HIS A 293 7.69 -53.76 -13.35
CA HIS A 293 9.08 -53.53 -12.96
C HIS A 293 9.80 -54.83 -12.63
N LYS A 294 11.04 -55.02 -13.10
CA LYS A 294 11.78 -56.29 -13.02
C LYS A 294 12.21 -56.69 -11.60
N ARG A 295 12.35 -55.74 -10.66
CA ARG A 295 12.94 -55.97 -9.35
C ARG A 295 12.00 -55.82 -8.15
N PHE A 296 10.84 -55.18 -8.34
CA PHE A 296 9.83 -54.96 -7.28
C PHE A 296 8.42 -54.98 -7.88
N LYS A 297 7.42 -55.14 -7.03
CA LYS A 297 6.00 -55.07 -7.48
C LYS A 297 5.66 -53.63 -7.79
N GLY A 298 5.50 -53.30 -9.08
CA GLY A 298 5.21 -51.95 -9.54
C GLY A 298 5.34 -51.85 -11.07
N PHE A 299 5.39 -50.64 -11.57
CA PHE A 299 5.45 -50.29 -12.98
C PHE A 299 6.81 -49.74 -13.43
N HIS A 300 7.07 -49.84 -14.72
CA HIS A 300 8.17 -49.15 -15.40
C HIS A 300 7.67 -48.63 -16.75
N ILE A 301 7.90 -47.37 -17.00
CA ILE A 301 7.70 -46.70 -18.28
C ILE A 301 9.07 -46.23 -18.76
N SER A 302 9.40 -46.53 -20.02
CA SER A 302 10.62 -46.02 -20.67
C SER A 302 10.32 -45.68 -22.12
N LYS A 303 10.71 -44.50 -22.56
CA LYS A 303 10.49 -44.01 -23.90
C LYS A 303 11.66 -43.16 -24.37
N SER A 304 12.04 -43.38 -25.61
CA SER A 304 12.95 -42.51 -26.33
C SER A 304 12.18 -41.84 -27.46
N ASP A 305 11.97 -40.54 -27.39
CA ASP A 305 11.12 -39.82 -28.34
C ASP A 305 11.68 -38.42 -28.65
N THR A 306 11.53 -37.97 -29.90
CA THR A 306 12.05 -36.67 -30.36
C THR A 306 11.12 -35.52 -30.06
N ASN A 307 9.79 -35.71 -30.02
CA ASN A 307 8.84 -34.64 -29.73
C ASN A 307 8.90 -34.27 -28.24
N PHE A 308 8.90 -35.31 -27.37
CA PHE A 308 9.02 -35.07 -25.94
C PHE A 308 10.41 -34.50 -25.57
N ALA A 309 11.47 -34.94 -26.30
CA ALA A 309 12.82 -34.35 -26.16
C ALA A 309 12.82 -32.88 -26.49
N LYS A 310 12.20 -32.46 -27.59
CA LYS A 310 12.08 -31.08 -27.99
C LYS A 310 11.33 -30.25 -26.95
N LEU A 311 10.18 -30.76 -26.46
CA LEU A 311 9.40 -30.13 -25.43
C LEU A 311 10.23 -29.86 -24.15
N LEU A 312 10.96 -30.87 -23.64
CA LEU A 312 11.79 -30.71 -22.46
C LEU A 312 12.94 -29.75 -22.67
N GLN A 313 13.64 -29.82 -23.81
CA GLN A 313 14.80 -28.95 -24.09
C GLN A 313 14.41 -27.48 -24.24
N GLU A 314 13.29 -27.19 -24.91
CA GLU A 314 12.85 -25.83 -25.21
C GLU A 314 12.11 -25.19 -24.03
N GLU A 315 11.29 -25.99 -23.31
CA GLU A 315 10.32 -25.45 -22.36
C GLU A 315 10.64 -25.77 -20.90
N TYR A 316 11.31 -26.88 -20.61
CA TYR A 316 11.58 -27.40 -19.28
C TYR A 316 12.99 -27.96 -19.10
N PRO A 317 14.06 -27.24 -19.54
CA PRO A 317 15.43 -27.73 -19.51
C PRO A 317 15.92 -28.07 -18.09
N GLU A 318 15.31 -27.46 -17.06
CA GLU A 318 15.66 -27.69 -15.65
C GLU A 318 15.34 -29.09 -15.14
N LEU A 319 14.57 -29.89 -15.89
CA LEU A 319 14.26 -31.28 -15.57
C LEU A 319 15.25 -32.29 -16.19
N ILE A 320 16.15 -31.83 -17.06
CA ILE A 320 17.15 -32.69 -17.72
C ILE A 320 18.39 -32.75 -16.84
N GLY A 321 18.82 -33.97 -16.47
CA GLY A 321 20.03 -34.16 -15.65
C GLY A 321 19.80 -35.10 -14.48
N THR A 322 20.75 -35.03 -13.54
CA THR A 322 20.75 -35.85 -12.32
C THR A 322 19.88 -35.24 -11.22
N ALA A 323 19.61 -35.97 -10.15
CA ALA A 323 18.87 -35.47 -8.97
C ALA A 323 19.56 -34.25 -8.33
N HIS A 324 20.88 -34.05 -8.54
CA HIS A 324 21.60 -32.88 -8.04
C HIS A 324 21.39 -31.62 -8.89
N GLU A 325 20.95 -31.76 -10.14
CA GLU A 325 20.80 -30.68 -11.11
C GLU A 325 19.35 -30.27 -11.30
N LYS A 326 18.41 -31.20 -11.18
CA LYS A 326 16.99 -30.94 -11.40
C LYS A 326 16.38 -30.00 -10.35
N TYR A 327 15.54 -29.07 -10.80
CA TYR A 327 14.72 -28.24 -9.93
C TYR A 327 13.42 -27.82 -10.64
N ILE A 328 12.44 -27.31 -9.89
CA ILE A 328 11.17 -26.83 -10.46
C ILE A 328 11.46 -25.84 -11.58
N PRO A 329 11.00 -26.07 -12.81
CA PRO A 329 11.17 -25.13 -13.91
C PRO A 329 10.56 -23.77 -13.65
N ASP A 330 11.21 -22.71 -14.14
CA ASP A 330 10.68 -21.37 -14.05
C ASP A 330 9.29 -21.23 -14.67
N LYS A 331 9.04 -21.98 -15.75
CA LYS A 331 7.74 -21.98 -16.43
C LYS A 331 6.62 -22.56 -15.57
N ILE A 332 6.93 -23.51 -14.70
CA ILE A 332 5.98 -24.06 -13.70
C ILE A 332 5.69 -23.02 -12.61
N LEU A 333 6.71 -22.31 -12.11
CA LEU A 333 6.53 -21.24 -11.13
C LEU A 333 5.73 -20.05 -11.69
N GLN A 334 5.64 -19.93 -13.02
CA GLN A 334 4.91 -18.93 -13.77
C GLN A 334 3.60 -19.46 -14.37
N ALA A 335 3.17 -20.65 -14.00
CA ALA A 335 1.95 -21.26 -14.51
C ALA A 335 0.70 -20.86 -13.69
N SER A 336 -0.46 -21.35 -14.12
CA SER A 336 -1.72 -21.17 -13.41
C SER A 336 -1.68 -21.83 -12.03
N TYR A 337 -2.60 -21.40 -11.13
CA TYR A 337 -2.79 -22.05 -9.83
C TYR A 337 -3.01 -23.56 -9.98
N ASP A 338 -3.87 -23.95 -10.94
CA ASP A 338 -4.19 -25.36 -11.20
C ASP A 338 -2.98 -26.16 -11.69
N ASP A 339 -2.15 -25.59 -12.57
CA ASP A 339 -0.96 -26.27 -13.06
C ASP A 339 0.09 -26.44 -11.97
N LEU A 340 0.35 -25.38 -11.18
CA LEU A 340 1.32 -25.46 -10.08
C LEU A 340 0.95 -26.52 -9.06
N ARG A 341 -0.33 -26.56 -8.60
CA ARG A 341 -0.76 -27.57 -7.63
C ARG A 341 -0.72 -29.00 -8.20
N ASN A 342 -0.99 -29.19 -9.51
CA ASN A 342 -0.85 -30.50 -10.16
C ASN A 342 0.63 -30.92 -10.29
N TYR A 343 1.54 -30.01 -10.58
CA TYR A 343 2.97 -30.31 -10.54
C TYR A 343 3.42 -30.76 -9.14
N ILE A 344 3.01 -30.04 -8.10
CA ILE A 344 3.31 -30.41 -6.70
C ILE A 344 2.66 -31.76 -6.37
N ALA A 345 1.46 -32.06 -6.86
CA ALA A 345 0.82 -33.37 -6.69
C ALA A 345 1.67 -34.49 -7.28
N GLY A 346 2.10 -34.38 -8.53
CA GLY A 346 2.97 -35.36 -9.17
C GLY A 346 4.30 -35.57 -8.43
N LEU A 347 4.90 -34.48 -7.94
CA LEU A 347 6.14 -34.54 -7.15
C LEU A 347 5.94 -35.25 -5.79
N PHE A 348 4.82 -35.00 -5.09
CA PHE A 348 4.53 -35.63 -3.80
C PHE A 348 3.98 -37.03 -3.92
N ASP A 349 3.30 -37.34 -5.03
CA ASP A 349 2.88 -38.73 -5.33
C ASP A 349 4.07 -39.63 -5.56
N THR A 350 5.15 -39.17 -6.16
CA THR A 350 6.40 -39.91 -6.33
C THR A 350 7.25 -39.84 -5.06
N ASP A 351 7.94 -38.74 -4.80
CA ASP A 351 8.95 -38.59 -3.75
C ASP A 351 8.39 -38.14 -2.37
N GLY A 352 7.09 -37.89 -2.26
CA GLY A 352 6.43 -37.52 -1.02
C GLY A 352 6.27 -38.68 -0.05
N HIS A 353 6.59 -38.47 1.22
CA HIS A 353 6.49 -39.45 2.28
C HIS A 353 5.48 -39.00 3.35
N ASN A 354 4.39 -39.75 3.50
CA ASN A 354 3.41 -39.58 4.56
C ASN A 354 3.67 -40.58 5.68
N SER A 355 4.09 -40.10 6.85
CA SER A 355 4.39 -40.92 8.03
C SER A 355 3.41 -40.68 9.17
N SER A 356 3.14 -41.69 9.97
CA SER A 356 2.38 -41.59 11.20
C SER A 356 3.26 -42.01 12.38
N SER A 357 3.36 -41.15 13.40
CA SER A 357 4.03 -41.45 14.65
C SER A 357 3.21 -40.95 15.83
N HIS A 358 2.89 -41.80 16.77
CA HIS A 358 2.08 -41.49 17.94
C HIS A 358 0.75 -40.77 17.60
N GLY A 359 0.07 -41.23 16.55
CA GLY A 359 -1.19 -40.65 16.07
C GLY A 359 -1.05 -39.30 15.36
N ARG A 360 0.19 -38.81 15.11
CA ARG A 360 0.46 -37.60 14.35
C ARG A 360 0.88 -37.95 12.93
N ARG A 361 0.26 -37.32 11.96
CA ARG A 361 0.64 -37.42 10.57
C ARG A 361 1.64 -36.34 10.18
N SER A 362 2.59 -36.71 9.32
CA SER A 362 3.60 -35.78 8.79
C SER A 362 3.86 -36.09 7.33
N LEU A 363 3.64 -35.09 6.49
CA LEU A 363 3.92 -35.17 5.07
C LEU A 363 5.21 -34.42 4.76
N SER A 364 6.13 -35.09 4.06
CA SER A 364 7.44 -34.53 3.74
C SER A 364 7.90 -34.93 2.36
N PHE A 365 8.75 -34.09 1.76
CA PHE A 365 9.47 -34.29 0.51
C PHE A 365 10.98 -34.13 0.76
N THR A 366 11.82 -34.94 0.13
CA THR A 366 13.27 -34.89 0.34
C THR A 366 14.00 -34.86 -0.99
N THR A 367 14.94 -33.92 -1.16
CA THR A 367 15.77 -33.79 -2.37
C THR A 367 17.24 -33.52 -1.99
N VAL A 368 18.18 -33.90 -2.85
CA VAL A 368 19.60 -33.59 -2.68
C VAL A 368 19.97 -32.21 -3.21
N ASN A 369 19.13 -31.59 -4.02
CA ASN A 369 19.33 -30.28 -4.59
C ASN A 369 18.70 -29.20 -3.70
N LEU A 370 19.52 -28.32 -3.12
CA LEU A 370 19.07 -27.20 -2.26
C LEU A 370 18.21 -26.19 -3.01
N GLU A 371 18.52 -25.91 -4.29
CA GLU A 371 17.73 -24.98 -5.09
C GLU A 371 16.33 -25.53 -5.35
N ASN A 372 16.23 -26.83 -5.67
CA ASN A 372 14.95 -27.49 -5.80
C ASN A 372 14.13 -27.41 -4.49
N ALA A 373 14.77 -27.70 -3.36
CA ALA A 373 14.11 -27.61 -2.05
C ALA A 373 13.57 -26.20 -1.76
N ARG A 374 14.33 -25.15 -2.08
CA ARG A 374 13.89 -23.74 -1.91
C ARG A 374 12.74 -23.40 -2.84
N ARG A 375 12.81 -23.83 -4.09
CA ARG A 375 11.74 -23.60 -5.08
C ARG A 375 10.44 -24.33 -4.69
N VAL A 376 10.51 -25.57 -4.19
CA VAL A 376 9.37 -26.28 -3.63
C VAL A 376 8.80 -25.54 -2.42
N GLN A 377 9.66 -25.06 -1.51
CA GLN A 377 9.21 -24.26 -0.36
C GLN A 377 8.48 -22.98 -0.80
N GLN A 378 8.99 -22.26 -1.80
CA GLN A 378 8.35 -21.05 -2.32
C GLN A 378 7.07 -21.36 -3.14
N ALA A 379 7.05 -22.47 -3.88
CA ALA A 379 5.86 -22.93 -4.59
C ALA A 379 4.73 -23.26 -3.60
N LEU A 380 5.01 -24.00 -2.53
CA LEU A 380 4.04 -24.28 -1.46
C LEU A 380 3.59 -23.00 -0.77
N LEU A 381 4.50 -22.08 -0.46
CA LEU A 381 4.15 -20.78 0.12
C LEU A 381 3.21 -20.01 -0.80
N SER A 382 3.43 -20.04 -2.12
CA SER A 382 2.56 -19.39 -3.10
C SER A 382 1.19 -20.04 -3.23
N LEU A 383 1.03 -21.27 -2.76
CA LEU A 383 -0.25 -21.97 -2.61
C LEU A 383 -0.89 -21.77 -1.22
N GLY A 384 -0.32 -20.89 -0.38
CA GLY A 384 -0.81 -20.60 0.97
C GLY A 384 -0.32 -21.59 2.03
N ILE A 385 0.57 -22.52 1.70
CA ILE A 385 1.01 -23.61 2.58
C ILE A 385 2.41 -23.31 3.12
N ALA A 386 2.53 -23.01 4.40
CA ALA A 386 3.84 -22.88 5.03
C ALA A 386 4.43 -24.25 5.38
N CYS A 387 5.75 -24.37 5.20
CA CYS A 387 6.50 -25.62 5.44
C CYS A 387 7.89 -25.35 5.99
N CYS A 388 8.50 -26.37 6.57
CA CYS A 388 9.84 -26.34 7.14
C CYS A 388 10.86 -27.00 6.20
N LEU A 389 11.94 -26.30 5.88
CA LEU A 389 13.08 -26.81 5.10
C LEU A 389 14.30 -26.99 6.00
N LYS A 390 14.77 -28.23 6.14
CA LYS A 390 15.96 -28.56 6.95
C LYS A 390 16.91 -29.51 6.23
N PRO A 391 18.23 -29.34 6.44
CA PRO A 391 19.21 -30.34 6.01
C PRO A 391 19.02 -31.64 6.79
N LYS A 392 19.20 -32.77 6.10
CA LYS A 392 19.17 -34.13 6.64
C LYS A 392 20.41 -34.87 6.16
N LYS A 393 21.18 -35.45 7.08
CA LYS A 393 22.23 -36.42 6.70
C LYS A 393 21.58 -37.66 6.12
N THR A 394 22.08 -38.13 5.01
CA THR A 394 21.66 -39.36 4.34
C THR A 394 22.90 -40.13 3.89
N SER A 395 22.74 -41.43 3.73
CA SER A 395 23.81 -42.30 3.21
C SER A 395 23.25 -43.08 2.02
N CYS A 396 24.01 -43.09 0.94
CA CYS A 396 23.69 -43.90 -0.24
C CYS A 396 24.98 -44.65 -0.65
N ASN A 397 24.90 -45.97 -0.75
CA ASN A 397 26.05 -46.84 -1.10
C ASN A 397 27.29 -46.55 -0.25
N GLY A 398 27.11 -46.33 1.07
CA GLY A 398 28.19 -46.08 2.02
C GLY A 398 28.81 -44.68 1.99
N LYS A 399 28.37 -43.82 1.06
CA LYS A 399 28.78 -42.39 1.01
C LYS A 399 27.80 -41.51 1.74
N GLU A 400 28.28 -40.76 2.74
CA GLU A 400 27.47 -39.74 3.41
C GLU A 400 27.23 -38.54 2.46
N SER A 401 26.01 -38.04 2.46
CA SER A 401 25.61 -36.86 1.72
C SER A 401 24.60 -36.05 2.52
N ILE A 402 24.38 -34.78 2.12
CA ILE A 402 23.34 -33.91 2.71
C ILE A 402 22.18 -33.84 1.73
N ALA A 403 21.02 -34.25 2.20
CA ALA A 403 19.74 -34.00 1.54
C ALA A 403 18.97 -32.91 2.29
N TYR A 404 17.95 -32.37 1.63
CA TYR A 404 17.11 -31.29 2.15
C TYR A 404 15.68 -31.80 2.25
N ARG A 405 15.14 -31.78 3.48
CA ARG A 405 13.78 -32.24 3.74
C ARG A 405 12.86 -31.04 3.92
N ILE A 406 11.81 -31.01 3.14
CA ILE A 406 10.65 -30.15 3.31
C ILE A 406 9.61 -30.93 4.10
N THR A 407 9.07 -30.37 5.18
CA THR A 407 8.00 -30.95 5.99
C THR A 407 6.86 -29.97 6.08
N ILE A 408 5.67 -30.40 5.73
CA ILE A 408 4.45 -29.59 5.85
C ILE A 408 4.12 -29.43 7.34
N HIS A 409 3.88 -28.22 7.80
CA HIS A 409 3.46 -27.97 9.16
C HIS A 409 2.11 -28.61 9.46
N SER A 410 1.94 -29.14 10.67
CA SER A 410 0.73 -29.84 11.06
C SER A 410 -0.54 -29.00 10.93
N GLU A 411 -0.45 -27.69 11.05
CA GLU A 411 -1.56 -26.75 10.87
C GLU A 411 -1.99 -26.57 9.40
N PHE A 412 -1.12 -26.86 8.44
CA PHE A 412 -1.38 -26.82 7.01
C PHE A 412 -1.52 -28.22 6.39
N TYR A 413 -1.54 -29.29 7.20
CA TYR A 413 -1.57 -30.65 6.70
C TYR A 413 -2.87 -30.97 5.98
N ASP A 414 -4.02 -30.71 6.61
CA ASP A 414 -5.31 -31.00 6.01
C ASP A 414 -5.61 -30.04 4.85
N GLU A 415 -5.21 -28.76 4.96
CA GLU A 415 -5.29 -27.76 3.88
C GLU A 415 -4.42 -28.17 2.67
N PHE A 416 -3.24 -28.77 2.90
CA PHE A 416 -2.43 -29.32 1.83
C PHE A 416 -3.20 -30.40 1.06
N LEU A 417 -3.86 -31.32 1.75
CA LEU A 417 -4.63 -32.39 1.10
C LEU A 417 -5.85 -31.87 0.32
N GLU A 418 -6.43 -30.74 0.74
CA GLU A 418 -7.52 -30.08 0.02
C GLU A 418 -7.03 -29.34 -1.24
N ILE A 419 -5.89 -28.68 -1.15
CA ILE A 419 -5.34 -27.85 -2.23
C ILE A 419 -4.64 -28.72 -3.27
N ILE A 420 -3.80 -29.67 -2.86
CA ILE A 420 -2.95 -30.46 -3.75
C ILE A 420 -3.68 -31.75 -4.19
N PRO A 421 -4.02 -31.89 -5.48
CA PRO A 421 -4.81 -33.00 -5.99
C PRO A 421 -3.94 -34.25 -6.17
N MET A 422 -3.39 -34.78 -5.07
CA MET A 422 -2.66 -36.04 -5.10
C MET A 422 -3.58 -37.18 -5.52
N ARG A 423 -3.04 -38.16 -6.23
CA ARG A 423 -3.80 -39.27 -6.81
C ARG A 423 -3.64 -40.58 -6.04
N ILE A 424 -2.61 -40.68 -5.20
CA ILE A 424 -2.35 -41.89 -4.41
C ILE A 424 -3.13 -41.80 -3.10
N GLU A 425 -4.27 -42.49 -3.01
CA GLU A 425 -5.18 -42.47 -1.85
C GLU A 425 -4.50 -42.80 -0.52
N ARG A 426 -3.56 -43.77 -0.49
CA ARG A 426 -2.84 -44.14 0.72
C ARG A 426 -1.95 -43.00 1.27
N LYS A 427 -1.64 -41.99 0.46
CA LYS A 427 -0.93 -40.78 0.86
C LYS A 427 -1.89 -39.64 1.28
N CYS A 428 -3.16 -39.71 0.98
CA CYS A 428 -4.19 -38.70 1.21
C CYS A 428 -5.01 -38.94 2.48
N ILE A 429 -4.42 -39.50 3.53
CA ILE A 429 -5.16 -39.83 4.77
C ILE A 429 -5.26 -38.58 5.67
N PRO A 430 -6.47 -38.08 5.95
CA PRO A 430 -6.65 -36.92 6.83
C PRO A 430 -6.11 -37.11 8.24
N SER A 431 -5.81 -35.99 8.92
CA SER A 431 -5.33 -36.01 10.29
C SER A 431 -6.49 -36.23 11.25
N ASN A 432 -6.50 -37.36 12.00
CA ASN A 432 -7.50 -37.64 13.02
C ASN A 432 -7.23 -36.90 14.36
N SER A 433 -6.21 -36.07 14.45
CA SER A 433 -5.81 -35.46 15.70
C SER A 433 -6.31 -34.01 15.82
N GLN A 434 -7.31 -33.77 16.67
CA GLN A 434 -7.71 -32.44 17.13
C GLN A 434 -6.70 -31.74 18.06
N ARG A 435 -5.45 -32.18 18.15
CA ARG A 435 -4.46 -31.58 19.04
C ARG A 435 -3.78 -30.38 18.38
N ASN A 436 -4.18 -29.22 18.83
CA ASN A 436 -3.70 -27.87 18.48
C ASN A 436 -2.24 -27.60 18.91
N ASN A 437 -1.27 -28.29 18.34
CA ASN A 437 0.15 -27.88 18.45
C ASN A 437 0.52 -27.01 17.24
N TYR A 438 0.03 -25.78 17.24
CA TYR A 438 0.38 -24.82 16.19
C TYR A 438 1.87 -24.44 16.27
N SER A 439 2.54 -24.55 15.14
CA SER A 439 3.95 -24.13 14.99
C SER A 439 4.10 -22.60 14.87
N ASN A 440 3.06 -21.93 14.34
CA ASN A 440 3.03 -20.47 14.18
C ASN A 440 2.71 -19.77 15.50
N LYS A 441 3.77 -19.45 16.26
CA LYS A 441 3.66 -18.71 17.52
C LYS A 441 3.84 -17.22 17.24
N LEU A 442 2.87 -16.44 17.65
CA LEU A 442 2.88 -14.99 17.44
C LEU A 442 3.92 -14.32 18.35
N PRO A 443 4.69 -13.34 17.83
CA PRO A 443 5.81 -12.73 18.58
C PRO A 443 5.36 -11.77 19.69
N PHE A 444 4.10 -11.42 19.79
CA PHE A 444 3.57 -10.44 20.73
C PHE A 444 2.76 -11.05 21.89
N SER A 445 3.22 -12.20 22.39
CA SER A 445 2.60 -12.89 23.54
C SER A 445 2.53 -12.01 24.80
N ASN A 446 3.54 -11.15 25.03
CA ASN A 446 3.53 -10.21 26.16
C ASN A 446 2.39 -9.19 26.03
N PHE A 447 2.21 -8.61 24.84
CA PHE A 447 1.12 -7.68 24.59
C PHE A 447 -0.27 -8.34 24.77
N ALA A 448 -0.46 -9.55 24.25
CA ALA A 448 -1.71 -10.29 24.43
C ALA A 448 -1.97 -10.61 25.91
N LYS A 449 -0.92 -11.00 26.65
CA LYS A 449 -1.00 -11.25 28.09
C LYS A 449 -1.37 -9.98 28.86
N GLU A 450 -0.78 -8.83 28.56
CA GLU A 450 -1.13 -7.55 29.17
C GLU A 450 -2.61 -7.19 28.96
N LEU A 451 -3.13 -7.43 27.74
CA LEU A 451 -4.54 -7.22 27.45
C LEU A 451 -5.44 -8.15 28.27
N TYR A 452 -5.05 -9.42 28.37
CA TYR A 452 -5.77 -10.42 29.14
C TYR A 452 -5.72 -10.13 30.67
N ASP A 453 -4.58 -9.68 31.17
CA ASP A 453 -4.39 -9.38 32.60
C ASP A 453 -5.20 -8.15 33.06
N LYS A 454 -5.50 -7.22 32.15
CA LYS A 454 -6.42 -6.09 32.41
C LYS A 454 -7.89 -6.48 32.57
N LEU A 455 -8.27 -7.69 32.17
CA LEU A 455 -9.62 -8.20 32.39
C LEU A 455 -9.86 -8.46 33.90
N SER A 456 -11.02 -8.12 34.38
CA SER A 456 -11.46 -8.47 35.71
C SER A 456 -11.57 -9.99 35.90
N TRP A 457 -11.63 -10.45 37.15
CA TRP A 457 -11.78 -11.88 37.43
C TRP A 457 -13.04 -12.48 36.79
N LYS A 458 -14.16 -11.75 36.80
CA LYS A 458 -15.41 -12.17 36.14
C LYS A 458 -15.28 -12.29 34.63
N GLU A 459 -14.60 -11.34 33.99
CA GLU A 459 -14.35 -11.37 32.55
C GLU A 459 -13.39 -12.49 32.13
N LYS A 460 -12.33 -12.75 32.91
CA LYS A 460 -11.45 -13.92 32.72
C LYS A 460 -12.23 -15.24 32.83
N GLY A 461 -13.15 -15.32 33.77
CA GLY A 461 -14.08 -16.46 33.93
C GLY A 461 -14.99 -16.62 32.71
N LYS A 462 -15.57 -15.53 32.21
CA LYS A 462 -16.39 -15.51 30.99
C LYS A 462 -15.60 -15.91 29.77
N PHE A 463 -14.42 -15.34 29.57
CA PHE A 463 -13.52 -15.69 28.47
C PHE A 463 -13.20 -17.18 28.45
N ARG A 464 -12.82 -17.74 29.59
CA ARG A 464 -12.50 -19.16 29.74
C ARG A 464 -13.70 -20.07 29.49
N LYS A 465 -14.90 -19.66 29.90
CA LYS A 465 -16.15 -20.38 29.62
C LYS A 465 -16.50 -20.36 28.14
N THR A 466 -16.30 -19.24 27.46
CA THR A 466 -16.65 -19.07 26.04
C THR A 466 -15.65 -19.77 25.08
N TYR A 467 -14.35 -19.67 25.35
CA TYR A 467 -13.29 -20.12 24.42
C TYR A 467 -12.50 -21.33 24.92
N GLY A 468 -12.75 -21.76 26.13
CA GLY A 468 -12.10 -22.93 26.73
C GLY A 468 -10.78 -22.66 27.46
N ARG A 469 -10.37 -23.65 28.25
CA ARG A 469 -9.15 -23.56 29.09
C ARG A 469 -7.87 -23.45 28.27
N VAL A 470 -7.79 -24.19 27.14
CA VAL A 470 -6.60 -24.20 26.27
C VAL A 470 -6.33 -22.81 25.70
N ILE A 471 -7.33 -22.16 25.11
CA ILE A 471 -7.25 -20.80 24.56
C ILE A 471 -6.84 -19.80 25.65
N SER A 472 -7.48 -19.84 26.81
CA SER A 472 -7.16 -18.98 27.95
C SER A 472 -5.70 -19.15 28.39
N THR A 473 -5.18 -20.39 28.41
CA THR A 473 -3.78 -20.68 28.74
C THR A 473 -2.81 -20.14 27.67
N GLN A 474 -3.15 -20.26 26.41
CA GLN A 474 -2.31 -19.75 25.31
C GLN A 474 -2.17 -18.22 25.35
N VAL A 475 -3.21 -17.50 25.78
CA VAL A 475 -3.18 -16.04 25.91
C VAL A 475 -2.44 -15.60 27.17
N SER A 476 -2.61 -16.32 28.29
CA SER A 476 -2.07 -15.93 29.62
C SER A 476 -0.60 -16.28 29.83
N HIS A 477 0.01 -17.14 28.98
CA HIS A 477 1.37 -17.60 29.15
C HIS A 477 2.31 -17.06 28.04
N HIS A 478 3.54 -16.71 28.42
CA HIS A 478 4.57 -16.28 27.50
C HIS A 478 4.91 -17.38 26.47
N ASN A 479 5.15 -16.96 25.21
CA ASN A 479 5.59 -17.82 24.11
C ASN A 479 4.62 -18.96 23.69
N ARG A 480 3.32 -18.83 23.99
CA ARG A 480 2.30 -19.83 23.60
C ARG A 480 1.18 -19.28 22.75
N LEU A 481 1.20 -17.98 22.45
CA LEU A 481 0.14 -17.31 21.70
C LEU A 481 0.03 -17.85 20.29
N THR A 482 -1.13 -18.34 19.92
CA THR A 482 -1.49 -18.75 18.56
C THR A 482 -2.41 -17.72 17.91
N LEU A 483 -2.55 -17.78 16.58
CA LEU A 483 -3.45 -16.89 15.85
C LEU A 483 -4.91 -17.07 16.33
N THR A 484 -5.36 -18.31 16.49
CA THR A 484 -6.71 -18.62 17.02
C THR A 484 -6.93 -18.01 18.40
N ALA A 485 -5.97 -18.19 19.33
CA ALA A 485 -6.09 -17.66 20.68
C ALA A 485 -6.09 -16.12 20.69
N PHE A 486 -5.29 -15.49 19.85
CA PHE A 486 -5.26 -14.04 19.72
C PHE A 486 -6.54 -13.50 19.08
N ASN A 487 -7.07 -14.18 18.06
CA ASN A 487 -8.36 -13.82 17.48
C ASN A 487 -9.50 -13.87 18.51
N CYS A 488 -9.59 -14.95 19.30
CA CYS A 488 -10.55 -15.06 20.38
C CYS A 488 -10.43 -13.93 21.42
N LEU A 489 -9.19 -13.54 21.77
CA LEU A 489 -8.96 -12.41 22.68
C LEU A 489 -9.44 -11.09 22.09
N VAL A 490 -9.08 -10.80 20.84
CA VAL A 490 -9.48 -9.56 20.16
C VAL A 490 -10.99 -9.49 19.97
N GLU A 491 -11.63 -10.61 19.68
CA GLU A 491 -13.08 -10.72 19.58
C GLU A 491 -13.78 -10.45 20.91
N PHE A 492 -13.24 -11.01 21.99
CA PHE A 492 -13.79 -10.81 23.35
C PHE A 492 -13.66 -9.36 23.83
N LEU A 493 -12.54 -8.70 23.52
CA LEU A 493 -12.29 -7.31 23.88
C LEU A 493 -13.11 -6.30 23.03
N GLY A 494 -13.67 -6.74 21.89
CA GLY A 494 -14.35 -5.88 20.95
C GLY A 494 -13.37 -4.96 20.19
N SER A 495 -13.93 -4.06 19.35
CA SER A 495 -13.15 -3.24 18.39
C SER A 495 -12.40 -2.03 18.99
N ASN A 496 -12.27 -1.94 20.31
CA ASN A 496 -11.72 -0.75 20.97
C ASN A 496 -10.18 -0.69 21.03
N ASN A 497 -9.46 -1.68 20.45
CA ASN A 497 -8.00 -1.72 20.47
C ASN A 497 -7.43 -1.77 19.06
N ASP A 498 -7.13 -0.60 18.47
CA ASP A 498 -6.59 -0.47 17.11
C ASP A 498 -5.31 -1.27 16.89
N LYS A 499 -4.41 -1.32 17.89
CA LYS A 499 -3.15 -2.08 17.81
C LYS A 499 -3.40 -3.60 17.76
N ALA A 500 -4.31 -4.12 18.57
CA ALA A 500 -4.65 -5.54 18.53
C ALA A 500 -5.27 -5.94 17.19
N THR A 501 -6.11 -5.07 16.64
CA THR A 501 -6.72 -5.27 15.32
C THR A 501 -5.68 -5.23 14.20
N GLU A 502 -4.70 -4.32 14.24
CA GLU A 502 -3.61 -4.26 13.26
C GLU A 502 -2.74 -5.53 13.30
N LEU A 503 -2.37 -5.97 14.51
CA LEU A 503 -1.59 -7.19 14.72
C LEU A 503 -2.33 -8.45 14.24
N LEU A 504 -3.64 -8.52 14.47
CA LEU A 504 -4.46 -9.62 13.98
C LEU A 504 -4.52 -9.65 12.45
N ASN A 505 -4.68 -8.49 11.82
CA ASN A 505 -4.76 -8.38 10.36
C ASN A 505 -3.50 -8.87 9.66
N ILE A 506 -2.31 -8.48 10.14
CA ILE A 506 -1.06 -8.95 9.54
C ILE A 506 -0.86 -10.44 9.80
N SER A 507 -1.21 -10.92 11.00
CA SER A 507 -1.01 -12.32 11.37
C SER A 507 -1.96 -13.29 10.66
N SER A 508 -3.11 -12.81 10.19
CA SER A 508 -4.03 -13.62 9.38
C SER A 508 -3.52 -13.89 7.95
N ASN A 509 -2.56 -13.07 7.48
CA ASN A 509 -2.02 -13.16 6.11
C ASN A 509 -0.53 -13.51 6.09
N CYS A 510 0.06 -13.82 7.24
CA CYS A 510 1.48 -14.12 7.35
C CYS A 510 1.75 -15.27 8.31
N TYR A 511 2.74 -16.07 7.98
CA TYR A 511 3.37 -17.02 8.90
C TYR A 511 4.54 -16.32 9.63
N TRP A 512 4.57 -16.34 10.97
CA TRP A 512 5.62 -15.71 11.75
C TRP A 512 6.77 -16.69 12.00
N ASP A 513 7.98 -16.35 11.54
CA ASP A 513 9.15 -17.21 11.69
C ASP A 513 10.34 -16.47 12.32
N LYS A 514 11.09 -17.16 13.17
CA LYS A 514 12.26 -16.61 13.86
C LYS A 514 13.50 -16.68 12.99
N ILE A 515 14.31 -15.64 13.05
CA ILE A 515 15.65 -15.65 12.44
C ILE A 515 16.52 -16.68 13.18
N ASP A 516 17.07 -17.63 12.44
CA ASP A 516 18.02 -18.62 12.95
C ASP A 516 19.46 -18.21 12.65
N LYS A 517 19.74 -17.73 11.43
CA LYS A 517 21.09 -17.39 10.98
C LYS A 517 21.12 -16.09 10.19
N ILE A 518 22.14 -15.28 10.43
CA ILE A 518 22.47 -14.06 9.70
C ILE A 518 23.91 -14.18 9.22
N GLU A 519 24.13 -14.17 7.89
CA GLU A 519 25.44 -14.28 7.25
C GLU A 519 25.71 -13.04 6.40
N ILE A 520 26.85 -12.40 6.60
CA ILE A 520 27.27 -11.23 5.81
C ILE A 520 28.12 -11.73 4.65
N LEU A 521 27.79 -11.29 3.43
CA LEU A 521 28.51 -11.59 2.20
C LEU A 521 29.00 -10.29 1.58
N ASP A 522 30.27 -10.21 1.23
CA ASP A 522 30.86 -9.08 0.54
C ASP A 522 30.68 -9.26 -0.98
N LYS A 523 30.33 -8.16 -1.69
CA LYS A 523 30.15 -8.12 -3.13
C LYS A 523 29.23 -9.21 -3.70
N TYR A 524 27.94 -9.04 -3.54
CA TYR A 524 26.93 -9.91 -4.11
C TYR A 524 26.08 -9.15 -5.14
N PRO A 525 25.73 -9.76 -6.29
CA PRO A 525 24.87 -9.14 -7.28
C PRO A 525 23.49 -8.85 -6.69
N CYS A 526 23.10 -7.58 -6.74
CA CYS A 526 21.83 -7.13 -6.20
C CYS A 526 21.06 -6.27 -7.19
N TYR A 527 19.77 -6.40 -7.12
CA TYR A 527 18.82 -5.70 -7.97
C TYR A 527 17.85 -4.90 -7.12
N ASP A 528 17.41 -3.77 -7.63
CA ASP A 528 16.40 -2.93 -7.02
C ASP A 528 15.39 -2.50 -8.06
N MET A 529 14.14 -2.33 -7.63
CA MET A 529 13.10 -1.84 -8.51
C MET A 529 12.25 -0.77 -7.84
N GLU A 530 11.94 0.25 -8.61
CA GLU A 530 11.01 1.28 -8.17
C GLU A 530 9.58 0.82 -8.38
N ILE A 531 8.85 0.68 -7.29
CA ILE A 531 7.42 0.37 -7.31
C ILE A 531 6.65 1.66 -7.10
N PRO A 532 5.98 2.19 -8.14
CA PRO A 532 5.23 3.43 -8.03
C PRO A 532 4.20 3.35 -6.92
N LYS A 533 4.14 4.38 -6.07
CA LYS A 533 3.15 4.60 -5.03
C LYS A 533 3.26 3.71 -3.78
N TYR A 534 3.62 2.44 -3.91
CA TYR A 534 3.62 1.48 -2.79
C TYR A 534 4.99 1.37 -2.14
N HIS A 535 6.05 1.57 -2.93
CA HIS A 535 7.43 1.58 -2.46
C HIS A 535 7.88 0.30 -1.78
N ASN A 536 7.10 -0.77 -1.92
CA ASN A 536 7.37 -2.07 -1.36
C ASN A 536 6.98 -3.17 -2.36
N TYR A 537 7.56 -4.34 -2.20
CA TYR A 537 7.25 -5.55 -2.95
C TYR A 537 7.59 -6.79 -2.14
N LEU A 538 7.01 -7.92 -2.50
CA LEU A 538 7.29 -9.20 -1.87
C LEU A 538 8.49 -9.88 -2.55
N SER A 539 9.48 -10.23 -1.75
CA SER A 539 10.71 -10.90 -2.15
C SER A 539 10.95 -12.13 -1.28
N ASN A 540 10.84 -13.33 -1.83
CA ASN A 540 10.79 -14.59 -1.11
C ASN A 540 9.79 -14.57 0.08
N GLY A 541 8.67 -13.85 -0.05
CA GLY A 541 7.67 -13.65 0.98
C GLY A 541 7.95 -12.51 1.99
N PHE A 542 9.13 -11.87 1.98
CA PHE A 542 9.48 -10.75 2.87
C PHE A 542 9.05 -9.39 2.30
N ILE A 543 8.75 -8.43 3.20
CA ILE A 543 8.17 -7.11 2.87
C ILE A 543 9.20 -5.96 2.97
N SER A 544 9.32 -5.06 1.98
CA SER A 544 10.36 -3.99 1.78
C SER A 544 9.90 -2.54 1.36
N HIS A 545 10.55 -1.35 1.75
CA HIS A 545 10.08 0.10 1.61
C HIS A 545 11.07 1.29 1.28
N ASN A 546 10.56 2.65 0.99
CA ASN A 546 11.35 3.88 0.60
C ASN A 546 10.75 5.33 0.65
N THR A 547 11.57 6.55 0.89
CA THR A 547 11.26 8.04 0.74
C THR A 547 12.49 9.01 0.77
N LEU A 548 12.62 10.16 -0.05
CA LEU A 548 13.90 10.87 -0.30
C LEU A 548 14.00 12.43 -0.32
N ILE A 549 12.96 13.22 -0.69
CA ILE A 549 13.13 14.67 -0.98
C ILE A 549 13.59 15.50 0.22
N MET A 550 12.99 15.29 1.38
CA MET A 550 13.26 16.08 2.60
C MET A 550 14.70 15.90 3.10
N SER A 551 15.23 14.67 3.00
CA SER A 551 16.62 14.36 3.39
C SER A 551 17.63 15.05 2.51
N SER A 552 17.34 15.20 1.20
CA SER A 552 18.20 15.93 0.28
C SER A 552 18.34 17.42 0.64
N LEU A 553 17.25 18.05 1.05
CA LEU A 553 17.29 19.44 1.50
C LEU A 553 18.20 19.61 2.73
N TYR A 554 18.03 18.78 3.75
CA TYR A 554 18.87 18.82 4.95
C TYR A 554 20.37 18.62 4.64
N LEU A 555 20.68 17.60 3.84
CA LEU A 555 22.06 17.27 3.45
C LEU A 555 22.69 18.38 2.57
N SER A 556 21.90 19.05 1.73
CA SER A 556 22.42 20.14 0.87
C SER A 556 22.93 21.33 1.67
N TYR A 557 22.42 21.53 2.88
CA TYR A 557 22.92 22.53 3.84
C TYR A 557 23.98 21.97 4.80
N LYS A 558 24.62 20.84 4.44
CA LYS A 558 25.71 20.20 5.18
C LYS A 558 25.40 19.91 6.65
N LYS A 559 24.11 19.61 6.96
CA LYS A 559 23.64 19.29 8.32
C LYS A 559 23.82 20.42 9.36
N GLN A 560 24.04 21.64 8.93
CA GLN A 560 24.30 22.80 9.81
C GLN A 560 23.03 23.48 10.32
N LEU A 561 21.85 23.04 9.86
CA LEU A 561 20.56 23.68 10.21
C LEU A 561 19.79 22.85 11.24
N LYS A 562 19.37 23.51 12.31
CA LYS A 562 18.37 22.94 13.21
C LYS A 562 17.04 22.79 12.48
N THR A 563 16.63 21.56 12.28
CA THR A 563 15.49 21.20 11.43
C THR A 563 14.35 20.61 12.23
N LEU A 564 13.15 21.13 12.03
CA LEU A 564 11.91 20.59 12.59
C LEU A 564 11.00 20.09 11.46
N LEU A 565 10.68 18.80 11.48
CA LEU A 565 9.68 18.18 10.62
C LEU A 565 8.37 18.03 11.40
N ILE A 566 7.28 18.60 10.90
CA ILE A 566 5.99 18.61 11.59
C ILE A 566 4.97 17.76 10.85
N THR A 567 4.27 16.91 11.61
CA THR A 567 3.12 16.14 11.14
C THR A 567 1.96 16.17 12.14
N ASN A 568 0.77 15.78 11.70
CA ASN A 568 -0.40 15.58 12.55
C ASN A 568 -0.82 14.10 12.62
N ASP A 569 -0.09 13.20 11.97
CA ASP A 569 -0.36 11.77 11.88
C ASP A 569 0.71 10.99 12.65
N SER A 570 0.26 10.22 13.67
CA SER A 570 1.14 9.41 14.52
C SER A 570 1.78 8.25 13.77
N ASP A 571 1.05 7.64 12.85
CA ASP A 571 1.54 6.49 12.09
C ASP A 571 2.63 6.95 11.12
N TRP A 572 2.40 8.09 10.46
CA TRP A 572 3.40 8.72 9.62
C TRP A 572 4.64 9.18 10.43
N LEU A 573 4.48 9.71 11.64
CA LEU A 573 5.61 10.12 12.49
C LEU A 573 6.53 8.93 12.81
N ASN A 574 5.95 7.79 13.20
CA ASN A 574 6.72 6.58 13.49
C ASN A 574 7.47 6.07 12.25
N GLN A 575 6.81 6.10 11.10
CA GLN A 575 7.42 5.75 9.81
C GLN A 575 8.57 6.72 9.45
N ALA A 576 8.34 8.03 9.53
CA ALA A 576 9.34 9.07 9.24
C ALA A 576 10.56 8.94 10.15
N ARG A 577 10.36 8.59 11.43
CA ARG A 577 11.45 8.31 12.39
C ARG A 577 12.47 7.35 11.81
N GLU A 578 11.99 6.22 11.32
CA GLU A 578 12.88 5.17 10.82
C GLU A 578 13.47 5.51 9.45
N GLU A 579 12.72 6.23 8.62
CA GLU A 579 13.18 6.66 7.31
C GLU A 579 14.31 7.70 7.39
N PHE A 580 14.15 8.72 8.25
CA PHE A 580 15.15 9.77 8.37
C PHE A 580 16.43 9.31 9.05
N LYS A 581 16.38 8.38 10.01
CA LYS A 581 17.58 7.72 10.54
C LYS A 581 18.41 7.06 9.44
N GLN A 582 17.75 6.55 8.43
CA GLN A 582 18.40 5.91 7.27
C GLN A 582 19.04 6.92 6.32
N TYR A 583 18.34 8.01 6.03
CA TYR A 583 18.80 9.00 5.08
C TYR A 583 19.88 9.91 5.67
N LEU A 584 19.91 9.97 6.98
CA LEU A 584 20.81 10.81 7.77
C LEU A 584 21.62 9.97 8.78
N PRO A 585 22.42 8.99 8.30
CA PRO A 585 23.18 8.13 9.21
C PRO A 585 24.17 8.96 10.04
N GLY A 586 24.21 8.69 11.36
CA GLY A 586 25.03 9.43 12.32
C GLY A 586 24.43 10.73 12.82
N GLU A 587 23.21 11.11 12.37
CA GLU A 587 22.47 12.23 12.95
C GLU A 587 21.63 11.76 14.14
N ASP A 588 21.65 12.57 15.20
CA ASP A 588 20.71 12.40 16.32
C ASP A 588 19.34 12.93 15.90
N ILE A 589 18.40 12.01 15.65
CA ILE A 589 17.04 12.33 15.25
C ILE A 589 16.12 12.10 16.43
N THR A 590 15.58 13.18 16.98
CA THR A 590 14.73 13.16 18.14
C THR A 590 13.25 13.36 17.83
N PHE A 591 12.40 13.16 18.86
CA PHE A 591 10.95 13.13 18.69
C PHE A 591 10.22 13.93 19.75
N VAL A 592 9.15 14.62 19.31
CA VAL A 592 8.19 15.30 20.19
C VAL A 592 6.81 14.73 19.96
N GLN A 593 6.44 13.73 20.81
CA GLN A 593 5.15 13.05 20.79
C GLN A 593 4.69 12.68 22.21
N GLY A 594 3.49 13.10 22.60
CA GLY A 594 2.93 12.81 23.92
C GLY A 594 3.81 13.35 25.05
N LYS A 595 4.38 12.43 25.86
CA LYS A 595 5.31 12.73 26.96
C LYS A 595 6.78 12.68 26.56
N VAL A 596 7.11 12.27 25.32
CA VAL A 596 8.49 12.25 24.81
C VAL A 596 8.82 13.61 24.24
N LEU A 597 9.84 14.28 24.79
CA LEU A 597 10.10 15.72 24.64
C LEU A 597 11.57 16.01 24.31
N ASN A 598 12.18 15.24 23.42
CA ASN A 598 13.61 15.34 23.09
C ASN A 598 13.82 16.19 21.82
N TRP A 599 14.78 17.12 21.89
CA TRP A 599 15.15 18.02 20.79
C TRP A 599 16.62 17.82 20.40
N SER A 600 16.87 17.81 19.08
CA SER A 600 18.22 17.73 18.51
C SER A 600 18.32 18.58 17.24
N ASN A 601 19.40 18.43 16.47
CA ASN A 601 19.56 19.14 15.21
C ASN A 601 18.51 18.71 14.16
N PHE A 602 17.98 17.50 14.25
CA PHE A 602 16.84 17.04 13.43
C PHE A 602 15.75 16.46 14.33
N THR A 603 14.69 17.21 14.50
CA THR A 603 13.55 16.82 15.34
C THR A 603 12.31 16.56 14.49
N ILE A 604 11.58 15.47 14.75
CA ILE A 604 10.28 15.17 14.15
C ILE A 604 9.20 15.32 15.22
N GLY A 605 8.20 16.16 14.99
CA GLY A 605 7.23 16.50 16.00
C GLY A 605 5.77 16.42 15.59
N MET A 606 4.92 15.89 16.48
CA MET A 606 3.47 15.98 16.36
C MET A 606 3.03 17.42 16.67
N VAL A 607 2.31 18.05 15.74
CA VAL A 607 1.83 19.43 15.91
C VAL A 607 0.98 19.60 17.18
N GLN A 608 0.19 18.58 17.54
CA GLN A 608 -0.65 18.59 18.74
C GLN A 608 0.20 18.62 20.02
N SER A 609 1.28 17.82 20.08
CA SER A 609 2.18 17.76 21.23
C SER A 609 2.98 19.05 21.41
N ILE A 610 3.51 19.60 20.31
CA ILE A 610 4.23 20.88 20.33
C ILE A 610 3.29 22.02 20.73
N SER A 611 2.08 22.07 20.15
CA SER A 611 1.11 23.16 20.41
C SER A 611 0.61 23.17 21.86
N ARG A 612 0.43 21.99 22.48
CA ARG A 612 0.01 21.89 23.90
C ARG A 612 1.11 22.33 24.86
N ASN A 613 2.36 22.06 24.57
CA ASN A 613 3.51 22.25 25.43
C ASN A 613 4.34 23.50 25.04
N MET A 614 3.79 24.39 24.25
CA MET A 614 4.51 25.48 23.58
C MET A 614 5.26 26.40 24.51
N ARG A 615 4.75 26.61 25.77
CA ARG A 615 5.42 27.42 26.78
C ARG A 615 6.78 26.87 27.21
N PHE A 616 6.91 25.57 27.20
CA PHE A 616 8.15 24.87 27.56
C PHE A 616 9.18 24.84 26.41
N TYR A 617 8.74 25.02 25.16
CA TYR A 617 9.61 24.86 23.95
C TYR A 617 9.96 26.21 23.28
N GLN A 618 9.79 27.31 23.96
CA GLN A 618 10.07 28.64 23.36
C GLN A 618 11.53 28.77 22.90
N LYS A 619 12.47 28.27 23.71
CA LYS A 619 13.91 28.29 23.41
C LYS A 619 14.24 27.45 22.19
N GLU A 620 13.73 26.20 22.16
CA GLU A 620 13.97 25.27 21.07
C GLU A 620 13.35 25.75 19.76
N LEU A 621 12.09 26.20 19.80
CA LEU A 621 11.39 26.72 18.61
C LEU A 621 12.06 27.98 18.05
N SER A 622 12.64 28.86 18.90
CA SER A 622 13.35 30.03 18.45
C SER A 622 14.68 29.74 17.72
N GLN A 623 15.23 28.52 17.90
CA GLN A 623 16.50 28.09 17.31
C GLN A 623 16.32 27.30 15.99
N ILE A 624 15.09 27.05 15.55
CA ILE A 624 14.83 26.28 14.33
C ILE A 624 15.12 27.10 13.08
N ASP A 625 16.05 26.64 12.26
CA ASP A 625 16.46 27.25 10.99
C ASP A 625 15.59 26.79 9.81
N MET A 626 15.21 25.51 9.82
CA MET A 626 14.42 24.87 8.75
C MET A 626 13.20 24.17 9.33
N VAL A 627 12.03 24.45 8.77
CA VAL A 627 10.80 23.69 9.04
C VAL A 627 10.28 23.04 7.76
N LEU A 628 9.99 21.75 7.86
CA LEU A 628 9.40 20.92 6.82
C LEU A 628 8.03 20.44 7.31
N ILE A 629 7.01 20.54 6.48
CA ILE A 629 5.64 20.14 6.84
C ILE A 629 5.08 19.25 5.76
N ASP A 630 4.74 18.02 6.16
CA ASP A 630 3.97 17.10 5.31
C ASP A 630 2.48 17.35 5.49
N GLU A 631 1.67 17.06 4.44
CA GLU A 631 0.24 17.41 4.40
C GLU A 631 -0.01 18.90 4.72
N ALA A 632 0.77 19.79 4.08
CA ALA A 632 0.79 21.22 4.37
C ALA A 632 -0.55 21.94 4.12
N ASP A 633 -1.51 21.33 3.42
CA ASP A 633 -2.89 21.82 3.27
C ASP A 633 -3.63 21.93 4.62
N GLN A 634 -3.18 21.22 5.66
CA GLN A 634 -3.68 21.35 7.04
C GLN A 634 -3.00 22.46 7.85
N GLY A 635 -1.94 23.05 7.33
CA GLY A 635 -1.18 24.14 7.96
C GLY A 635 -1.98 25.39 8.29
N GLY A 636 -3.17 25.54 7.71
CA GLY A 636 -4.13 26.60 8.03
C GLY A 636 -4.87 26.42 9.36
N SER A 637 -4.73 25.29 10.07
CA SER A 637 -5.38 25.06 11.37
C SER A 637 -4.71 25.87 12.49
N LYS A 638 -5.48 26.18 13.55
CA LYS A 638 -5.00 26.98 14.69
C LYS A 638 -3.76 26.38 15.37
N GLN A 639 -3.68 25.05 15.43
CA GLN A 639 -2.54 24.36 16.04
C GLN A 639 -1.24 24.58 15.24
N TYR A 640 -1.27 24.43 13.91
CA TYR A 640 -0.12 24.73 13.05
C TYR A 640 0.24 26.19 13.13
N GLN A 641 -0.75 27.10 13.06
CA GLN A 641 -0.51 28.55 13.19
C GLN A 641 0.19 28.91 14.49
N ASN A 642 -0.24 28.32 15.61
CA ASN A 642 0.37 28.55 16.91
C ASN A 642 1.85 28.16 16.94
N VAL A 643 2.19 27.00 16.38
CA VAL A 643 3.58 26.51 16.33
C VAL A 643 4.42 27.38 15.38
N ILE A 644 3.95 27.58 14.14
CA ILE A 644 4.71 28.29 13.11
C ILE A 644 4.98 29.76 13.50
N THR A 645 4.08 30.40 14.20
CA THR A 645 4.27 31.78 14.65
C THR A 645 5.36 31.94 15.71
N ARG A 646 5.82 30.87 16.35
CA ARG A 646 6.93 30.85 17.31
C ARG A 646 8.29 30.55 16.71
N LEU A 647 8.32 30.19 15.43
CA LEU A 647 9.54 29.90 14.68
C LEU A 647 10.17 31.21 14.16
N PHE A 648 10.71 32.03 15.05
CA PHE A 648 11.16 33.39 14.72
C PHE A 648 12.38 33.42 13.78
N ASN A 649 13.34 32.50 13.96
CA ASN A 649 14.60 32.47 13.20
C ASN A 649 14.51 31.57 11.96
N THR A 650 13.42 30.86 11.73
CA THR A 650 13.30 29.92 10.61
C THR A 650 13.38 30.64 9.27
N ARG A 651 14.42 30.36 8.49
CA ARG A 651 14.64 30.89 7.13
C ARG A 651 14.10 30.02 6.04
N ILE A 652 14.07 28.68 6.25
CA ILE A 652 13.55 27.71 5.29
C ILE A 652 12.23 27.16 5.81
N ARG A 653 11.15 27.38 5.05
CA ARG A 653 9.81 26.87 5.38
C ARG A 653 9.22 26.21 4.16
N ILE A 654 9.14 24.91 4.17
CA ILE A 654 8.67 24.10 3.02
C ILE A 654 7.47 23.27 3.43
N GLY A 655 6.35 23.48 2.73
CA GLY A 655 5.18 22.64 2.79
C GLY A 655 5.15 21.66 1.63
N LEU A 656 4.87 20.37 1.90
CA LEU A 656 4.66 19.35 0.90
C LEU A 656 3.19 18.94 0.92
N SER A 657 2.52 18.98 -0.23
CA SER A 657 1.14 18.50 -0.37
C SER A 657 0.75 18.39 -1.85
N GLY A 658 -0.08 17.43 -2.23
CA GLY A 658 -0.71 17.35 -3.56
C GLY A 658 -1.99 18.18 -3.69
N THR A 659 -2.42 18.94 -2.65
CA THR A 659 -3.72 19.65 -2.61
C THR A 659 -3.67 20.98 -1.85
N ILE A 660 -2.55 21.69 -1.91
CA ILE A 660 -2.25 22.76 -0.96
C ILE A 660 -3.16 23.99 -1.06
N TYR A 661 -3.29 24.59 -2.25
CA TYR A 661 -4.15 25.75 -2.41
C TYR A 661 -5.51 25.39 -2.97
N MET A 662 -6.51 25.75 -2.19
CA MET A 662 -7.90 25.53 -2.55
C MET A 662 -8.35 26.45 -3.69
N SER A 663 -9.58 26.32 -4.10
CA SER A 663 -10.19 27.10 -5.18
C SER A 663 -10.13 28.62 -4.91
N LYS A 664 -10.18 29.44 -5.96
CA LYS A 664 -10.28 30.90 -5.85
C LYS A 664 -11.65 31.37 -5.34
N LEU A 665 -12.47 30.46 -4.85
CA LEU A 665 -13.80 30.76 -4.31
C LEU A 665 -13.70 31.60 -3.04
N ALA A 666 -14.68 32.44 -2.80
CA ALA A 666 -14.69 33.37 -1.66
C ALA A 666 -14.49 32.70 -0.31
N LYS A 667 -15.11 31.53 -0.10
CA LYS A 667 -14.95 30.73 1.15
C LYS A 667 -13.55 30.21 1.37
N ASP A 668 -12.80 29.91 0.29
CA ASP A 668 -11.48 29.33 0.35
C ASP A 668 -10.38 30.40 0.38
N LYS A 669 -10.71 31.67 0.06
CA LYS A 669 -9.75 32.78 0.07
C LYS A 669 -9.07 32.98 1.43
N VAL A 670 -9.86 32.89 2.51
CA VAL A 670 -9.32 33.02 3.88
C VAL A 670 -8.37 31.88 4.21
N LYS A 671 -8.77 30.63 3.89
CA LYS A 671 -7.92 29.44 4.11
C LYS A 671 -6.65 29.50 3.27
N ASN A 672 -6.76 29.86 2.00
CA ASN A 672 -5.61 30.01 1.10
C ASN A 672 -4.66 31.11 1.59
N MET A 673 -5.18 32.27 2.00
CA MET A 673 -4.37 33.36 2.50
C MET A 673 -3.69 33.00 3.83
N ASN A 674 -4.39 32.28 4.70
CA ASN A 674 -3.77 31.76 5.95
C ASN A 674 -2.60 30.83 5.66
N LEU A 675 -2.74 29.91 4.68
CA LEU A 675 -1.65 29.03 4.25
C LEU A 675 -0.50 29.83 3.63
N GLU A 676 -0.84 30.79 2.77
CA GLU A 676 0.15 31.62 2.08
C GLU A 676 0.93 32.54 3.05
N CYS A 677 0.29 33.01 4.12
CA CYS A 677 0.96 33.73 5.20
C CYS A 677 2.14 32.97 5.81
N PHE A 678 2.09 31.64 5.80
CA PHE A 678 3.11 30.80 6.44
C PHE A 678 4.07 30.15 5.44
N PHE A 679 3.56 29.72 4.27
CA PHE A 679 4.31 28.92 3.28
C PHE A 679 4.61 29.66 1.98
N GLY A 680 4.07 30.88 1.78
CA GLY A 680 4.25 31.57 0.51
C GLY A 680 3.57 30.87 -0.67
N LYS A 681 4.08 31.08 -1.88
CA LYS A 681 3.54 30.51 -3.12
C LYS A 681 4.04 29.09 -3.39
N VAL A 682 3.38 28.37 -4.31
CA VAL A 682 3.90 27.12 -4.90
C VAL A 682 5.16 27.47 -5.70
N ILE A 683 6.26 26.80 -5.36
CA ILE A 683 7.58 27.03 -6.02
C ILE A 683 7.95 25.91 -6.97
N ALA A 684 7.35 24.73 -6.83
CA ALA A 684 7.43 23.63 -7.79
C ALA A 684 6.20 22.73 -7.71
N GLU A 685 5.77 22.17 -8.85
CA GLU A 685 4.57 21.35 -8.95
C GLU A 685 4.75 20.16 -9.89
N PHE A 686 3.99 19.06 -9.62
CA PHE A 686 3.85 17.89 -10.48
C PHE A 686 2.39 17.42 -10.47
N LYS A 687 1.64 17.74 -11.51
CA LYS A 687 0.17 17.58 -11.57
C LYS A 687 -0.27 16.17 -11.96
N LEU A 688 -1.54 15.85 -11.67
CA LEU A 688 -2.16 14.56 -12.02
C LEU A 688 -2.14 14.28 -13.54
N LYS A 689 -2.30 15.31 -14.40
CA LYS A 689 -2.17 15.19 -15.84
C LYS A 689 -0.79 14.68 -16.26
N ASP A 690 0.29 15.19 -15.64
CA ASP A 690 1.65 14.75 -15.91
C ASP A 690 1.87 13.32 -15.40
N SER A 691 1.26 12.98 -14.27
CA SER A 691 1.20 11.61 -13.75
C SER A 691 0.51 10.65 -14.72
N ILE A 692 -0.60 11.06 -15.33
CA ILE A 692 -1.32 10.28 -16.36
C ILE A 692 -0.47 10.15 -17.64
N LYS A 693 0.17 11.24 -18.11
CA LYS A 693 1.06 11.20 -19.29
C LYS A 693 2.24 10.25 -19.10
N LYS A 694 2.82 10.23 -17.89
CA LYS A 694 3.92 9.32 -17.54
C LYS A 694 3.44 7.89 -17.20
N GLY A 695 2.13 7.61 -17.30
CA GLY A 695 1.56 6.29 -17.01
C GLY A 695 1.45 5.94 -15.52
N TYR A 696 1.67 6.90 -14.62
CA TYR A 696 1.58 6.70 -13.18
C TYR A 696 0.12 6.70 -12.65
N SER A 697 -0.84 7.14 -13.46
CA SER A 697 -2.26 7.19 -13.13
C SER A 697 -3.14 6.80 -14.32
N THR A 698 -4.31 6.18 -14.07
CA THR A 698 -5.26 5.76 -15.11
C THR A 698 -6.00 6.96 -15.72
N LYS A 699 -6.21 6.96 -17.03
CA LYS A 699 -6.97 8.00 -17.73
C LYS A 699 -8.39 8.09 -17.19
N THR A 700 -8.79 9.28 -16.74
CA THR A 700 -10.05 9.51 -16.04
C THR A 700 -11.00 10.36 -16.86
N ILE A 701 -12.26 9.98 -16.91
CA ILE A 701 -13.36 10.74 -17.53
C ILE A 701 -14.32 11.16 -16.41
N VAL A 702 -14.45 12.45 -16.20
CA VAL A 702 -15.37 13.05 -15.22
C VAL A 702 -16.60 13.55 -15.95
N LYS A 703 -17.78 13.19 -15.44
CA LYS A 703 -19.07 13.67 -15.94
C LYS A 703 -19.83 14.35 -14.82
N MET A 704 -20.24 15.59 -15.05
CA MET A 704 -21.20 16.27 -14.18
C MET A 704 -22.60 15.89 -14.63
N VAL A 705 -23.37 15.28 -13.76
CA VAL A 705 -24.71 14.77 -14.02
C VAL A 705 -25.75 15.72 -13.39
N PRO A 706 -26.49 16.50 -14.14
CA PRO A 706 -27.47 17.43 -13.58
C PRO A 706 -28.65 16.67 -12.97
N GLY A 707 -29.01 17.05 -11.76
CA GLY A 707 -30.20 16.57 -11.07
C GLY A 707 -31.48 17.22 -11.62
N LYS A 708 -32.59 16.53 -11.44
CA LYS A 708 -33.90 17.17 -11.71
C LYS A 708 -34.18 18.25 -10.66
N PRO A 709 -34.79 19.38 -11.03
CA PRO A 709 -35.20 20.35 -10.04
C PRO A 709 -36.17 19.72 -9.03
N TRP A 710 -35.90 19.93 -7.76
CA TRP A 710 -36.83 19.64 -6.69
C TRP A 710 -37.53 20.95 -6.34
N TYR A 711 -38.83 20.96 -6.42
CA TYR A 711 -39.67 22.12 -6.09
C TYR A 711 -40.12 21.96 -4.62
N GLY A 712 -39.22 22.15 -3.66
CA GLY A 712 -39.60 22.38 -2.28
C GLY A 712 -39.95 23.87 -2.07
N ASN A 713 -40.79 24.18 -1.13
CA ASN A 713 -41.10 25.58 -0.75
C ASN A 713 -39.88 26.16 -0.01
N TRP A 714 -38.93 26.73 -0.77
CA TRP A 714 -37.69 27.34 -0.26
C TRP A 714 -37.83 28.81 0.12
N GLU A 715 -39.07 29.24 0.47
CA GLU A 715 -39.37 30.66 0.71
C GLU A 715 -38.91 31.22 2.04
N SER A 716 -38.33 30.42 2.95
CA SER A 716 -37.81 30.94 4.20
C SER A 716 -36.26 31.04 4.18
N ASP A 717 -35.73 32.22 4.44
CA ASP A 717 -34.28 32.50 4.60
C ASP A 717 -33.61 31.78 5.77
N CYS A 718 -34.34 30.91 6.48
CA CYS A 718 -33.93 30.26 7.70
C CYS A 718 -33.63 28.75 7.55
N ILE A 719 -33.76 28.15 6.34
CA ILE A 719 -33.56 26.70 6.18
C ILE A 719 -32.06 26.37 6.23
N SER A 720 -31.73 25.43 7.11
CA SER A 720 -30.33 24.97 7.27
C SER A 720 -29.88 24.11 6.08
N TYR A 721 -28.56 24.10 5.78
CA TYR A 721 -28.01 23.20 4.79
C TYR A 721 -28.35 21.72 5.03
N LYS A 722 -28.48 21.31 6.31
CA LYS A 722 -28.81 19.93 6.67
C LYS A 722 -30.22 19.57 6.24
N GLU A 723 -31.20 20.42 6.51
CA GLU A 723 -32.59 20.23 6.11
C GLU A 723 -32.71 20.15 4.58
N ILE A 724 -32.06 21.09 3.85
CA ILE A 724 -32.04 21.04 2.38
C ILE A 724 -31.40 19.74 1.85
N TYR A 725 -30.33 19.27 2.49
CA TYR A 725 -29.69 18.04 2.07
C TYR A 725 -30.59 16.82 2.34
N ASP A 726 -31.23 16.78 3.50
CA ASP A 726 -32.08 15.65 3.88
C ASP A 726 -33.30 15.59 2.96
N ASP A 727 -34.00 16.69 2.74
CA ASP A 727 -35.18 16.74 1.84
C ASP A 727 -34.84 16.51 0.35
N SER A 728 -33.70 17.05 -0.11
CA SER A 728 -33.35 16.97 -1.53
C SER A 728 -32.64 15.70 -1.92
N ILE A 729 -32.01 15.00 -0.97
CA ILE A 729 -31.11 13.88 -1.27
C ILE A 729 -31.38 12.69 -0.36
N THR A 730 -31.32 12.87 0.99
CA THR A 730 -31.39 11.75 1.94
C THR A 730 -32.71 11.03 1.91
N GLU A 731 -33.84 11.77 1.79
CA GLU A 731 -35.20 11.25 1.84
C GLU A 731 -35.93 11.35 0.49
N ASN A 732 -35.19 11.68 -0.59
CA ASN A 732 -35.76 11.96 -1.89
C ASN A 732 -35.64 10.81 -2.88
N ASN A 733 -36.78 10.16 -3.17
CA ASN A 733 -36.83 9.03 -4.12
C ASN A 733 -36.41 9.41 -5.57
N THR A 734 -36.61 10.66 -5.97
CA THR A 734 -36.12 11.13 -7.28
C THR A 734 -34.61 11.18 -7.33
N ALA A 735 -33.96 11.63 -6.25
CA ALA A 735 -32.51 11.63 -6.14
C ALA A 735 -31.95 10.20 -6.15
N TRP A 736 -32.60 9.26 -5.44
CA TRP A 736 -32.21 7.86 -5.44
C TRP A 736 -32.37 7.21 -6.81
N THR A 737 -33.48 7.50 -7.51
CA THR A 737 -33.74 7.00 -8.86
C THR A 737 -32.71 7.53 -9.86
N MET A 738 -32.30 8.79 -9.73
CA MET A 738 -31.23 9.35 -10.54
C MET A 738 -29.88 8.66 -10.28
N ALA A 739 -29.52 8.47 -9.01
CA ALA A 739 -28.31 7.76 -8.62
C ALA A 739 -28.32 6.32 -9.17
N TYR A 740 -29.46 5.62 -9.03
CA TYR A 740 -29.66 4.26 -9.55
C TYR A 740 -29.52 4.20 -11.07
N ASN A 741 -30.16 5.10 -11.82
CA ASN A 741 -30.11 5.10 -13.29
C ASN A 741 -28.67 5.32 -13.79
N ARG A 742 -27.90 6.20 -13.13
CA ARG A 742 -26.49 6.41 -13.46
C ARG A 742 -25.64 5.19 -13.11
N LEU A 743 -25.86 4.60 -11.94
CA LEU A 743 -25.19 3.37 -11.53
C LEU A 743 -25.50 2.24 -12.52
N ARG A 744 -26.79 1.94 -12.76
CA ARG A 744 -27.25 0.88 -13.67
C ARG A 744 -26.66 1.02 -15.07
N TRP A 745 -26.69 2.23 -15.63
CA TRP A 745 -26.13 2.49 -16.95
C TRP A 745 -24.63 2.15 -17.00
N ASN A 746 -23.86 2.52 -15.97
CA ASN A 746 -22.42 2.26 -15.93
C ASN A 746 -22.12 0.78 -15.70
N ILE A 747 -22.80 0.10 -14.78
CA ILE A 747 -22.57 -1.33 -14.54
C ILE A 747 -22.95 -2.20 -15.74
N ASN A 748 -24.01 -1.83 -16.48
CA ASN A 748 -24.38 -2.50 -17.74
C ASN A 748 -23.32 -2.34 -18.84
N GLN A 749 -22.42 -1.35 -18.73
CA GLN A 749 -21.24 -1.17 -19.59
C GLN A 749 -20.02 -1.92 -19.06
N GLY A 750 -20.17 -2.82 -18.09
CA GLY A 750 -19.07 -3.56 -17.46
C GLY A 750 -18.17 -2.68 -16.58
N ARG A 751 -18.66 -1.52 -16.09
CA ARG A 751 -17.88 -0.57 -15.28
C ARG A 751 -18.07 -0.83 -13.79
N TYR A 752 -17.75 -2.03 -13.36
CA TYR A 752 -17.72 -2.43 -11.96
C TYR A 752 -16.38 -3.14 -11.66
N PRO A 753 -15.92 -3.20 -10.43
CA PRO A 753 -16.53 -2.70 -9.18
C PRO A 753 -16.81 -1.19 -9.18
N ALA A 754 -17.94 -0.81 -8.58
CA ALA A 754 -18.44 0.56 -8.51
C ALA A 754 -18.49 1.07 -7.06
N LEU A 755 -18.05 2.31 -6.83
CA LEU A 755 -18.15 2.97 -5.53
C LEU A 755 -19.19 4.09 -5.60
N VAL A 756 -20.14 4.08 -4.68
CA VAL A 756 -21.14 5.15 -4.50
C VAL A 756 -20.85 5.88 -3.20
N VAL A 757 -20.56 7.18 -3.28
CA VAL A 757 -20.20 7.99 -2.12
C VAL A 757 -21.36 8.86 -1.67
N CYS A 758 -21.70 8.75 -0.38
CA CYS A 758 -22.73 9.49 0.32
C CYS A 758 -22.12 10.43 1.38
N LYS A 759 -22.90 11.41 1.88
CA LYS A 759 -22.43 12.30 2.95
C LYS A 759 -22.87 11.83 4.34
N HIS A 760 -24.14 11.47 4.51
CA HIS A 760 -24.75 11.08 5.78
C HIS A 760 -25.03 9.57 5.84
N ILE A 761 -25.13 9.02 7.06
CA ILE A 761 -25.38 7.58 7.30
C ILE A 761 -26.74 7.20 6.71
N ALA A 762 -27.80 7.93 7.03
CA ALA A 762 -29.14 7.68 6.51
C ALA A 762 -29.18 7.66 4.97
N HIS A 763 -28.49 8.60 4.31
CA HIS A 763 -28.36 8.60 2.85
C HIS A 763 -27.69 7.33 2.31
N CYS A 764 -26.64 6.86 2.99
CA CYS A 764 -25.93 5.64 2.62
C CYS A 764 -26.82 4.40 2.73
N GLU A 765 -27.55 4.27 3.83
CA GLU A 765 -28.47 3.15 4.10
C GLU A 765 -29.66 3.17 3.15
N ASN A 766 -30.27 4.34 2.90
CA ASN A 766 -31.41 4.48 2.01
C ASN A 766 -31.02 4.10 0.56
N LEU A 767 -29.88 4.58 0.06
CA LEU A 767 -29.40 4.19 -1.27
C LEU A 767 -29.08 2.71 -1.36
N TYR A 768 -28.48 2.12 -0.32
CA TYR A 768 -28.22 0.67 -0.28
C TYR A 768 -29.50 -0.12 -0.39
N LYS A 769 -30.50 0.17 0.46
CA LYS A 769 -31.82 -0.49 0.46
C LYS A 769 -32.50 -0.34 -0.92
N PHE A 770 -32.44 0.86 -1.49
CA PHE A 770 -33.03 1.14 -2.79
C PHE A 770 -32.34 0.34 -3.93
N PHE A 771 -31.01 0.32 -3.95
CA PHE A 771 -30.25 -0.42 -4.96
C PHE A 771 -30.47 -1.95 -4.81
N LYS A 772 -30.45 -2.47 -3.58
CA LYS A 772 -30.71 -3.90 -3.33
C LYS A 772 -32.10 -4.31 -3.82
N LYS A 773 -33.13 -3.47 -3.54
CA LYS A 773 -34.50 -3.69 -4.02
C LYS A 773 -34.59 -3.68 -5.56
N LYS A 774 -33.84 -2.80 -6.24
CA LYS A 774 -33.94 -2.60 -7.71
C LYS A 774 -33.03 -3.54 -8.53
N LEU A 775 -31.91 -3.96 -8.00
CA LEU A 775 -30.93 -4.82 -8.69
C LEU A 775 -31.06 -6.30 -8.30
N GLY A 776 -31.75 -6.59 -7.19
CA GLY A 776 -31.89 -7.96 -6.68
C GLY A 776 -30.54 -8.58 -6.33
N ASP A 777 -30.39 -9.86 -6.66
CA ASP A 777 -29.16 -10.61 -6.44
C ASP A 777 -28.25 -10.69 -7.68
N ALA A 778 -28.59 -9.95 -8.74
CA ALA A 778 -27.75 -9.87 -9.95
C ALA A 778 -26.37 -9.26 -9.70
N TYR A 779 -26.21 -8.50 -8.60
CA TYR A 779 -24.95 -7.88 -8.18
C TYR A 779 -24.77 -8.04 -6.68
N ASN A 780 -23.52 -8.27 -6.27
CA ASN A 780 -23.16 -8.26 -4.86
C ASN A 780 -23.00 -6.82 -4.38
N ILE A 781 -23.96 -6.35 -3.55
CA ILE A 781 -24.00 -4.97 -3.04
C ILE A 781 -23.77 -4.96 -1.55
N ALA A 782 -22.84 -4.12 -1.09
CA ALA A 782 -22.61 -3.86 0.32
C ALA A 782 -22.65 -2.36 0.64
N TYR A 783 -22.76 -2.04 1.94
CA TYR A 783 -22.63 -0.66 2.41
C TYR A 783 -21.75 -0.55 3.64
N VAL A 784 -21.15 0.65 3.84
CA VAL A 784 -20.25 0.89 4.98
C VAL A 784 -20.29 2.35 5.43
N HIS A 785 -20.32 2.56 6.75
CA HIS A 785 -20.25 3.88 7.40
C HIS A 785 -19.55 3.79 8.76
N VAL A 786 -19.41 4.91 9.47
CA VAL A 786 -18.68 4.99 10.74
C VAL A 786 -19.20 4.01 11.81
N ASN A 787 -20.51 3.78 11.86
CA ASN A 787 -21.14 2.86 12.84
C ASN A 787 -21.09 1.38 12.40
N THR A 788 -20.56 1.05 11.22
CA THR A 788 -20.34 -0.35 10.83
C THR A 788 -19.25 -0.94 11.74
N PRO A 789 -19.49 -2.09 12.39
CA PRO A 789 -18.50 -2.75 13.24
C PRO A 789 -17.16 -2.90 12.55
N SER A 790 -16.06 -2.68 13.28
CA SER A 790 -14.72 -2.58 12.68
C SER A 790 -14.33 -3.83 11.88
N LYS A 791 -14.56 -5.03 12.41
CA LYS A 791 -14.29 -6.31 11.72
C LYS A 791 -15.10 -6.42 10.43
N LEU A 792 -16.42 -6.20 10.48
CA LEU A 792 -17.29 -6.25 9.31
C LEU A 792 -16.90 -5.20 8.27
N ARG A 793 -16.54 -4.00 8.71
CA ARG A 793 -16.05 -2.92 7.83
C ARG A 793 -14.78 -3.31 7.11
N GLN A 794 -13.83 -3.94 7.80
CA GLN A 794 -12.60 -4.43 7.20
C GLN A 794 -12.87 -5.53 6.18
N GLN A 795 -13.74 -6.49 6.51
CA GLN A 795 -14.13 -7.56 5.60
C GLN A 795 -14.78 -7.01 4.32
N ILE A 796 -15.79 -6.12 4.46
CA ILE A 796 -16.42 -5.46 3.31
C ILE A 796 -15.40 -4.71 2.44
N MET A 797 -14.44 -4.02 3.06
CA MET A 797 -13.40 -3.30 2.33
C MET A 797 -12.44 -4.24 1.58
N MET A 798 -12.11 -5.38 2.16
CA MET A 798 -11.32 -6.42 1.51
C MET A 798 -12.08 -7.03 0.33
N ASP A 799 -13.31 -7.47 0.55
CA ASP A 799 -14.14 -8.08 -0.49
C ASP A 799 -14.40 -7.12 -1.67
N PHE A 800 -14.58 -5.84 -1.40
CA PHE A 800 -14.68 -4.81 -2.44
C PHE A 800 -13.36 -4.60 -3.18
N ARG A 801 -12.24 -4.62 -2.47
CA ARG A 801 -10.91 -4.53 -3.06
C ARG A 801 -10.61 -5.70 -3.99
N GLU A 802 -11.00 -6.91 -3.58
CA GLU A 802 -10.84 -8.14 -4.35
C GLU A 802 -11.83 -8.25 -5.53
N GLY A 803 -12.87 -7.42 -5.55
CA GLY A 803 -13.91 -7.44 -6.57
C GLY A 803 -14.96 -8.52 -6.34
N LYS A 804 -15.08 -9.05 -5.11
CA LYS A 804 -16.19 -9.92 -4.70
C LYS A 804 -17.48 -9.13 -4.48
N ILE A 805 -17.36 -7.84 -4.15
CA ILE A 805 -18.47 -6.89 -4.07
C ILE A 805 -18.44 -6.04 -5.34
N ASP A 806 -19.54 -6.05 -6.08
CA ASP A 806 -19.68 -5.31 -7.33
C ASP A 806 -20.01 -3.83 -7.08
N ILE A 807 -20.77 -3.54 -6.03
CA ILE A 807 -21.20 -2.19 -5.70
C ILE A 807 -21.03 -1.94 -4.20
N LEU A 808 -20.21 -0.95 -3.85
CA LEU A 808 -20.07 -0.49 -2.49
C LEU A 808 -20.68 0.89 -2.31
N VAL A 809 -21.67 1.01 -1.40
CA VAL A 809 -22.23 2.29 -0.96
C VAL A 809 -21.54 2.72 0.33
N SER A 810 -20.92 3.90 0.36
CA SER A 810 -20.14 4.32 1.52
C SER A 810 -20.30 5.79 1.84
N THR A 811 -20.21 6.12 3.12
CA THR A 811 -20.02 7.52 3.53
C THR A 811 -18.59 7.98 3.22
N THR A 812 -18.27 9.23 3.57
CA THR A 812 -16.93 9.81 3.32
C THR A 812 -15.78 9.12 4.09
N ILE A 813 -16.06 8.13 4.92
CA ILE A 813 -15.06 7.37 5.67
C ILE A 813 -14.04 6.67 4.74
N ILE A 814 -14.46 6.39 3.51
CA ILE A 814 -13.62 5.75 2.49
C ILE A 814 -12.56 6.69 1.89
N ALA A 815 -12.62 8.00 2.17
CA ALA A 815 -11.72 9.00 1.58
C ALA A 815 -10.25 8.84 2.03
N ARG A 816 -9.99 8.27 3.22
CA ARG A 816 -8.64 8.16 3.80
C ARG A 816 -8.18 6.71 3.91
N GLY A 817 -6.88 6.47 3.74
CA GLY A 817 -6.19 5.22 4.08
C GLY A 817 -6.51 3.96 3.26
N LYS A 818 -7.51 3.92 2.37
CA LYS A 818 -7.93 2.71 1.64
C LYS A 818 -7.63 2.76 0.14
N ASN A 819 -7.34 1.60 -0.46
CA ASN A 819 -6.95 1.47 -1.87
C ASN A 819 -7.84 0.46 -2.60
N PHE A 820 -8.40 0.86 -3.78
CA PHE A 820 -9.27 0.04 -4.61
C PHE A 820 -8.79 0.03 -6.07
N PRO A 821 -7.77 -0.78 -6.41
CA PRO A 821 -7.18 -0.78 -7.75
C PRO A 821 -8.19 -1.22 -8.83
N LYS A 822 -9.05 -2.17 -8.55
CA LYS A 822 -10.07 -2.67 -9.49
C LYS A 822 -11.24 -1.70 -9.71
N LEU A 823 -11.38 -0.65 -8.89
CA LEU A 823 -12.46 0.34 -8.99
C LEU A 823 -12.51 0.99 -10.38
N ARG A 824 -13.56 0.76 -11.13
CA ARG A 824 -13.75 1.28 -12.51
C ARG A 824 -14.69 2.47 -12.59
N TYR A 825 -15.61 2.55 -11.66
CA TYR A 825 -16.65 3.59 -11.65
C TYR A 825 -16.83 4.16 -10.25
N LEU A 826 -16.92 5.47 -10.15
CA LEU A 826 -17.26 6.19 -8.93
C LEU A 826 -18.46 7.09 -9.19
N LEU A 827 -19.51 6.92 -8.38
CA LEU A 827 -20.67 7.80 -8.35
C LEU A 827 -20.58 8.69 -7.09
N ASN A 828 -20.32 9.98 -7.28
CA ASN A 828 -20.33 10.95 -6.20
C ASN A 828 -21.74 11.47 -5.98
N ALA A 829 -22.50 10.85 -5.07
CA ALA A 829 -23.83 11.27 -4.65
C ALA A 829 -23.82 12.20 -3.42
N ALA A 830 -22.64 12.45 -2.84
CA ALA A 830 -22.51 13.16 -1.57
C ALA A 830 -22.80 14.65 -1.61
N SER A 831 -22.85 15.27 -2.78
CA SER A 831 -23.10 16.72 -2.99
C SER A 831 -22.39 17.68 -2.01
N MET A 832 -21.21 17.26 -1.52
CA MET A 832 -20.45 18.06 -0.56
C MET A 832 -19.63 19.16 -1.26
N ASP A 833 -19.27 20.20 -0.48
CA ASP A 833 -18.42 21.28 -0.93
C ASP A 833 -17.02 21.19 -0.29
N SER A 834 -16.26 20.15 -0.67
CA SER A 834 -14.90 19.93 -0.21
C SER A 834 -13.99 19.55 -1.36
N GLN A 835 -13.02 20.42 -1.67
CA GLN A 835 -11.99 20.14 -2.67
C GLN A 835 -11.14 18.94 -2.27
N GLU A 836 -10.68 18.93 -1.02
CA GLU A 836 -9.83 17.87 -0.45
C GLU A 836 -10.46 16.50 -0.67
N LYS A 837 -11.70 16.29 -0.18
CA LYS A 837 -12.40 15.01 -0.32
C LYS A 837 -12.65 14.63 -1.78
N SER A 838 -13.05 15.59 -2.63
CA SER A 838 -13.28 15.35 -4.05
C SER A 838 -12.02 14.86 -4.76
N ILE A 839 -10.87 15.45 -4.46
CA ILE A 839 -9.58 15.05 -5.01
C ILE A 839 -9.10 13.72 -4.41
N GLN A 840 -9.35 13.46 -3.12
CA GLN A 840 -9.05 12.17 -2.50
C GLN A 840 -9.86 11.03 -3.12
N PHE A 841 -11.16 11.21 -3.40
CA PHE A 841 -11.96 10.22 -4.12
C PHE A 841 -11.47 10.00 -5.53
N LEU A 842 -11.13 11.07 -6.23
CA LEU A 842 -10.49 10.99 -7.54
C LEU A 842 -9.19 10.18 -7.45
N GLY A 843 -8.36 10.45 -6.45
CA GLY A 843 -7.13 9.72 -6.18
C GLY A 843 -7.35 8.21 -5.98
N ARG A 844 -8.49 7.78 -5.43
CA ARG A 844 -8.86 6.36 -5.31
C ARG A 844 -9.21 5.72 -6.65
N LEU A 845 -9.92 6.49 -7.49
CA LEU A 845 -10.38 6.03 -8.80
C LEU A 845 -9.25 5.91 -9.82
N VAL A 846 -8.29 6.83 -9.82
CA VAL A 846 -7.21 6.91 -10.83
C VAL A 846 -6.11 5.86 -10.66
N ARG A 847 -6.19 5.03 -9.63
CA ARG A 847 -5.25 3.95 -9.40
C ARG A 847 -5.14 3.05 -10.63
N THR A 848 -3.93 2.74 -11.04
CA THR A 848 -3.71 1.88 -12.21
C THR A 848 -4.04 0.41 -11.90
N ASP A 849 -4.72 -0.25 -12.83
CA ASP A 849 -4.98 -1.68 -12.86
C ASP A 849 -5.01 -2.16 -14.31
N LYS A 850 -4.52 -3.37 -14.62
CA LYS A 850 -4.47 -3.90 -15.98
C LYS A 850 -5.83 -4.05 -16.63
N SER A 851 -6.83 -4.39 -15.82
CA SER A 851 -8.20 -4.61 -16.31
C SER A 851 -8.89 -3.32 -16.72
N LYS A 852 -8.27 -2.13 -16.48
CA LYS A 852 -8.91 -0.84 -16.75
C LYS A 852 -8.03 0.13 -17.55
N LYS A 853 -8.38 0.34 -18.81
CA LYS A 853 -7.75 1.37 -19.66
C LYS A 853 -8.24 2.79 -19.35
N LYS A 854 -9.45 2.91 -18.84
CA LYS A 854 -10.12 4.18 -18.48
C LYS A 854 -10.99 3.97 -17.25
N VAL A 855 -11.16 5.02 -16.47
CA VAL A 855 -12.07 5.06 -15.32
C VAL A 855 -13.06 6.21 -15.43
N TYR A 856 -14.19 6.07 -14.77
CA TYR A 856 -15.32 6.99 -14.92
C TYR A 856 -15.77 7.50 -13.56
N LEU A 857 -15.91 8.81 -13.45
CA LEU A 857 -16.48 9.50 -12.31
C LEU A 857 -17.73 10.24 -12.76
N ASP A 858 -18.89 9.87 -12.24
CA ASP A 858 -20.12 10.64 -12.37
C ASP A 858 -20.35 11.40 -11.07
N ASP A 859 -20.46 12.72 -11.17
CA ASP A 859 -20.70 13.60 -10.02
C ASP A 859 -22.11 14.17 -10.15
N LEU A 860 -22.97 13.86 -9.18
CA LEU A 860 -24.36 14.30 -9.17
C LEU A 860 -24.43 15.77 -8.74
N HIS A 861 -24.89 16.60 -9.64
CA HIS A 861 -25.05 18.04 -9.45
C HIS A 861 -26.52 18.37 -9.21
N TYR A 862 -26.90 18.43 -7.93
CA TYR A 862 -28.27 18.73 -7.54
C TYR A 862 -28.54 20.24 -7.63
N PRO A 863 -29.72 20.67 -8.17
CA PRO A 863 -30.14 22.05 -8.13
C PRO A 863 -30.61 22.48 -6.74
N GLY A 864 -30.76 23.77 -6.53
CA GLY A 864 -31.28 24.36 -5.30
C GLY A 864 -30.26 25.07 -4.45
N PRO A 865 -30.69 25.71 -3.34
CA PRO A 865 -29.84 26.45 -2.43
C PRO A 865 -28.66 25.57 -1.93
N TYR A 866 -27.47 26.13 -1.79
CA TYR A 866 -26.22 25.45 -1.46
C TYR A 866 -25.79 24.34 -2.44
N LEU A 867 -26.70 23.43 -2.87
CA LEU A 867 -26.37 22.24 -3.64
C LEU A 867 -25.85 22.56 -5.05
N ASP A 868 -26.48 23.50 -5.75
CA ASP A 868 -26.05 23.98 -7.07
C ASP A 868 -24.64 24.60 -7.00
N ARG A 869 -24.42 25.46 -5.99
CA ARG A 869 -23.12 26.06 -5.74
C ARG A 869 -22.05 24.98 -5.47
N HIS A 870 -22.36 23.96 -4.65
CA HIS A 870 -21.45 22.86 -4.36
C HIS A 870 -21.08 22.07 -5.62
N GLY A 871 -22.04 21.80 -6.51
CA GLY A 871 -21.80 21.15 -7.79
C GLY A 871 -20.88 21.97 -8.71
N LYS A 872 -21.13 23.29 -8.82
CA LYS A 872 -20.26 24.20 -9.58
C LYS A 872 -18.82 24.23 -9.04
N HIS A 873 -18.66 24.22 -7.72
CA HIS A 873 -17.34 24.16 -7.08
C HIS A 873 -16.60 22.86 -7.40
N ARG A 874 -17.27 21.70 -7.27
CA ARG A 874 -16.64 20.40 -7.59
C ARG A 874 -16.20 20.31 -9.05
N LYS A 875 -17.01 20.82 -9.99
CA LYS A 875 -16.61 20.94 -11.39
C LYS A 875 -15.29 21.71 -11.55
N GLN A 876 -15.14 22.85 -10.88
CA GLN A 876 -13.90 23.63 -10.90
C GLN A 876 -12.72 22.86 -10.29
N TYR A 877 -12.94 22.06 -9.24
CA TYR A 877 -11.89 21.24 -8.64
C TYR A 877 -11.33 20.22 -9.61
N TYR A 878 -12.19 19.52 -10.37
CA TYR A 878 -11.78 18.57 -11.40
C TYR A 878 -11.07 19.25 -12.58
N GLN A 879 -11.53 20.42 -13.01
CA GLN A 879 -10.90 21.19 -14.09
C GLN A 879 -9.48 21.66 -13.71
N ARG A 880 -9.22 21.97 -12.44
CA ARG A 880 -7.89 22.35 -11.95
C ARG A 880 -6.88 21.21 -11.99
N GLN A 881 -7.34 19.98 -11.88
CA GLN A 881 -6.49 18.80 -12.11
C GLN A 881 -6.26 18.53 -13.60
N GLU A 882 -6.67 19.47 -14.44
CA GLU A 882 -6.60 19.41 -15.91
C GLU A 882 -7.29 18.17 -16.50
N LEU A 883 -8.35 17.68 -15.85
CA LEU A 883 -9.14 16.56 -16.31
C LEU A 883 -10.22 17.03 -17.33
N LYS A 884 -10.55 16.13 -18.26
CA LYS A 884 -11.68 16.36 -19.17
C LYS A 884 -12.99 16.20 -18.40
N VAL A 885 -13.70 17.31 -18.15
CA VAL A 885 -15.01 17.33 -17.51
C VAL A 885 -16.10 17.48 -18.58
N ILE A 886 -17.02 16.53 -18.63
CA ILE A 886 -18.14 16.48 -19.58
C ILE A 886 -19.42 16.87 -18.84
N LEU A 887 -20.17 17.81 -19.41
CA LEU A 887 -21.52 18.15 -18.94
C LEU A 887 -22.54 17.30 -19.72
N LEU A 888 -23.41 16.58 -19.01
CA LEU A 888 -24.35 15.65 -19.66
C LEU A 888 -25.58 16.31 -20.28
N ASP A 889 -25.91 17.54 -19.96
CA ASP A 889 -27.11 18.25 -20.53
C ASP A 889 -27.23 18.21 -22.05
N LYS A 890 -26.08 18.25 -22.75
CA LYS A 890 -26.06 18.16 -24.22
C LYS A 890 -26.15 16.73 -24.76
N LEU A 891 -25.83 15.72 -23.97
CA LEU A 891 -25.84 14.32 -24.39
C LEU A 891 -27.22 13.67 -24.28
N TRP A 892 -28.09 14.14 -23.38
CA TRP A 892 -29.47 13.66 -23.23
C TRP A 892 -30.33 13.97 -24.48
N LYS A 893 -30.02 15.03 -25.22
CA LYS A 893 -30.71 15.42 -26.44
C LYS A 893 -30.29 14.64 -27.69
N LYS A 894 -29.21 13.84 -27.64
CA LYS A 894 -28.64 13.17 -28.82
C LYS A 894 -28.76 11.63 -28.83
N HIS A 895 -29.29 10.99 -27.80
CA HIS A 895 -29.47 9.54 -27.79
C HIS A 895 -30.92 9.15 -27.97
N PRO A 896 -31.26 8.34 -29.01
CA PRO A 896 -32.66 7.97 -29.34
C PRO A 896 -33.28 6.98 -28.32
N ASN A 897 -32.54 6.39 -27.40
CA ASN A 897 -33.06 5.43 -26.41
C ASN A 897 -33.64 6.11 -25.16
N HIS A 898 -34.44 7.15 -25.33
CA HIS A 898 -35.19 7.81 -24.26
C HIS A 898 -36.34 6.97 -23.67
N SER A 899 -36.75 5.90 -24.34
CA SER A 899 -37.88 5.04 -23.92
C SER A 899 -37.58 4.16 -22.70
N LEU A 900 -36.33 3.91 -22.36
CA LEU A 900 -35.95 3.09 -21.20
C LEU A 900 -35.84 3.86 -19.87
N ILE A 901 -36.14 5.18 -19.87
CA ILE A 901 -36.05 6.03 -18.67
C ILE A 901 -37.47 6.37 -18.14
N LYS A 902 -38.51 5.95 -18.83
CA LYS A 902 -39.92 6.23 -18.45
C LYS A 902 -40.61 5.11 -17.67
N SER A 903 -39.94 4.01 -17.34
CA SER A 903 -40.52 2.97 -16.48
C SER A 903 -39.70 2.77 -15.19
#